data_4b5bc492c55dcd16169144a91a8fdd51
#
_entry.id   4b5bc492c55dcd16169144a91a8fdd51
#
_cell.length_a   1.000
_cell.length_b   1.000
_cell.length_c   1.000
_cell.angle_alpha   90.00
_cell.angle_beta   90.00
_cell.angle_gamma   90.00
#
_symmetry.space_group_name_H-M   'P 1'
#
loop_
_entity.id
_entity.type
_entity.pdbx_description
1 polymer ?
#
loop_
_entity_poly.entity_id
_entity_poly.type
_entity_poly.pdbx_seq_one_letter_code
_entity_poly.pdbx_strand_id
1 'polypeptide(L)'
;MPSSIFGKEKKDSLILPRIYAYSKYHQPYSDTLVDNVYLKLRFNVERRNPTLWIIPSMYSLAKGERQYLRETYNKIEYTNIHDYDIIGQVKAGTIRHNRNAMPTLMDLITPKIYDEALYDGYVLSPFNRANKRLYKYRQTTNAAEGTTRIDFKPKLYNTQLLNGYAIVETETGRILKSVLNGEFDMINFRTELNYSNKGGWFILPWRSSTAATFNFVGNRISTNILSVHHCRSELPDSIQWAEGKATMDTLRPVPLTVEEEELYEKTEDYFPAPPSPEDSVAKKPNILKKIFWDTIGETLVTPIRAESEQAYFRLSPIVDPLAIRYSDSRGFSYKMKLRFQYTFSKHRYLTLNPYFGYNFKIRQFFFDAPLRMIYNPKRNGYAELTFGNGNRISNSTVAEMIKEEFGDTLDFTNMEMNKFKNAYIRAYNNIMVFDWLDIESGLVFHRRHAVNEEMMRRYHMPIVYTSFAPMIGIKILPWEKGPLFTTTWERGFKGIASSNISYERWETDAQWKIRIPGLRLLNLRAGYGTYSHREQNYFVDFDNFQETNLPDGWDDDWTGDFQLLNGSEFNRSNYYIRANASYESPLVFATWLPYVGKYIEKERFYLNSVLLERSRPYYEFGYGFTNRYISVAAFASFKCNHFQRVGFKFDFEIFRRW
;
A
#
# COMPACT_ATOMS: atom_id res chain seq x y z
N MET A 1 -8.51 50.99 35.30
CA MET A 1 -8.89 50.25 34.08
C MET A 1 -8.13 50.79 32.90
N PRO A 2 -7.18 50.09 32.31
CA PRO A 2 -6.63 50.47 31.02
C PRO A 2 -7.26 49.56 29.94
N SER A 3 -7.90 50.25 29.01
CA SER A 3 -8.46 49.69 27.77
C SER A 3 -7.38 49.06 26.91
N SER A 4 -7.47 47.77 26.65
CA SER A 4 -6.65 47.05 25.71
C SER A 4 -6.97 47.47 24.27
N ILE A 5 -6.05 48.15 23.67
CA ILE A 5 -6.05 48.44 22.23
C ILE A 5 -5.64 47.12 21.52
N PHE A 6 -6.63 46.34 21.13
CA PHE A 6 -6.44 45.30 20.12
C PHE A 6 -6.37 45.95 18.75
N GLY A 7 -5.16 46.25 18.28
CA GLY A 7 -4.93 46.65 16.91
C GLY A 7 -5.38 45.53 15.96
N LYS A 8 -6.31 45.80 15.06
CA LYS A 8 -6.58 44.99 13.90
C LYS A 8 -5.31 44.93 13.06
N GLU A 9 -4.53 43.83 13.17
CA GLU A 9 -3.42 43.58 12.26
C GLU A 9 -3.94 43.53 10.81
N LYS A 10 -3.33 44.35 9.97
CA LYS A 10 -3.59 44.38 8.54
C LYS A 10 -3.39 42.98 7.94
N LYS A 11 -4.38 42.46 7.26
CA LYS A 11 -4.46 41.13 6.63
C LYS A 11 -3.43 40.89 5.51
N ASP A 12 -2.55 41.83 5.18
CA ASP A 12 -1.78 41.86 3.92
C ASP A 12 -0.26 41.66 4.02
N SER A 13 0.29 41.26 5.18
CA SER A 13 1.73 41.11 5.32
C SER A 13 2.25 39.78 5.86
N LEU A 14 1.49 38.69 5.69
CA LEU A 14 2.03 37.37 6.06
C LEU A 14 3.19 37.01 5.14
N ILE A 15 4.28 36.51 5.74
CA ILE A 15 5.48 36.03 5.03
C ILE A 15 5.21 34.82 4.13
N LEU A 16 4.07 34.16 4.25
CA LEU A 16 3.68 32.96 3.49
C LEU A 16 3.89 33.08 1.97
N PRO A 17 3.52 34.18 1.27
CA PRO A 17 3.77 34.29 -0.17
C PRO A 17 5.25 34.18 -0.52
N ARG A 18 6.17 34.69 0.34
CA ARG A 18 7.62 34.57 0.14
C ARG A 18 8.09 33.13 0.32
N ILE A 19 7.57 32.42 1.36
CA ILE A 19 7.87 30.99 1.56
C ILE A 19 7.42 30.17 0.33
N TYR A 20 6.23 30.45 -0.22
CA TYR A 20 5.75 29.75 -1.42
C TYR A 20 6.58 30.09 -2.67
N ALA A 21 7.02 31.33 -2.81
CA ALA A 21 7.90 31.72 -3.90
C ALA A 21 9.26 31.06 -3.76
N TYR A 22 9.85 31.07 -2.55
CA TYR A 22 11.13 30.42 -2.28
C TYR A 22 11.12 28.95 -2.68
N SER A 23 10.11 28.20 -2.24
CA SER A 23 9.99 26.77 -2.55
C SER A 23 9.91 26.47 -4.06
N LYS A 24 9.27 27.37 -4.82
CA LYS A 24 9.11 27.22 -6.26
C LYS A 24 10.41 27.49 -7.04
N TYR A 25 11.20 28.49 -6.62
CA TYR A 25 12.38 28.93 -7.36
C TYR A 25 13.66 28.21 -6.93
N HIS A 26 13.68 27.56 -5.78
CA HIS A 26 14.86 26.88 -5.23
C HIS A 26 14.72 25.36 -5.23
N GLN A 27 13.86 24.80 -6.07
CA GLN A 27 13.88 23.35 -6.31
C GLN A 27 15.19 22.98 -7.01
N PRO A 28 15.89 21.95 -6.53
CA PRO A 28 17.11 21.50 -7.17
C PRO A 28 16.81 20.98 -8.58
N TYR A 29 17.48 21.55 -9.55
CA TYR A 29 17.43 21.09 -10.92
C TYR A 29 18.54 20.06 -11.16
N SER A 30 18.17 18.90 -11.64
CA SER A 30 18.87 17.94 -12.52
C SER A 30 20.30 17.46 -12.21
N ASP A 31 21.00 17.90 -11.22
CA ASP A 31 22.33 17.38 -10.93
C ASP A 31 22.27 16.33 -9.82
N THR A 32 22.86 15.17 -10.07
CA THR A 32 23.06 14.16 -9.03
C THR A 32 23.91 14.71 -7.90
N LEU A 33 23.37 14.66 -6.68
CA LEU A 33 24.09 15.07 -5.48
C LEU A 33 24.41 13.85 -4.64
N VAL A 34 25.69 13.69 -4.28
CA VAL A 34 26.12 12.69 -3.30
C VAL A 34 26.21 13.34 -1.93
N ASP A 35 25.53 12.75 -0.95
CA ASP A 35 25.54 13.22 0.44
C ASP A 35 25.89 12.10 1.41
N ASN A 36 26.64 12.44 2.45
CA ASN A 36 26.94 11.53 3.57
C ASN A 36 26.00 11.84 4.73
N VAL A 37 25.14 10.90 5.05
CA VAL A 37 24.06 11.04 6.04
C VAL A 37 24.24 10.07 7.19
N TYR A 38 24.40 10.61 8.39
CA TYR A 38 24.39 9.85 9.62
C TYR A 38 23.02 9.83 10.24
N LEU A 39 22.60 8.65 10.67
CA LEU A 39 21.34 8.41 11.38
C LEU A 39 21.61 7.69 12.69
N LYS A 40 21.01 8.20 13.77
CA LYS A 40 20.98 7.56 15.08
C LYS A 40 19.53 7.38 15.53
N LEU A 41 19.15 6.15 15.80
CA LEU A 41 17.84 5.75 16.30
C LEU A 41 18.01 5.11 17.68
N ARG A 42 17.42 5.70 18.70
CA ARG A 42 17.28 5.12 20.03
C ARG A 42 15.82 4.91 20.32
N PHE A 43 15.41 3.72 20.70
CA PHE A 43 14.06 3.48 21.17
C PHE A 43 14.01 2.65 22.45
N ASN A 44 12.95 2.93 23.23
CA ASN A 44 12.71 2.33 24.52
C ASN A 44 11.29 1.80 24.62
N VAL A 45 11.15 0.52 24.97
CA VAL A 45 9.86 -0.13 25.22
C VAL A 45 9.46 0.11 26.65
N GLU A 46 8.73 1.22 26.90
CA GLU A 46 8.31 1.63 28.24
C GLU A 46 7.27 0.68 28.84
N ARG A 47 6.26 0.33 28.03
CA ARG A 47 5.24 -0.64 28.39
C ARG A 47 5.09 -1.66 27.28
N ARG A 48 5.02 -2.94 27.66
CA ARG A 48 4.68 -4.03 26.73
C ARG A 48 3.70 -5.00 27.37
N ASN A 49 2.79 -5.50 26.57
CA ASN A 49 1.84 -6.53 26.94
C ASN A 49 1.79 -7.60 25.83
N PRO A 50 1.09 -8.74 26.05
CA PRO A 50 1.05 -9.83 25.08
C PRO A 50 0.48 -9.49 23.69
N THR A 51 -0.18 -8.35 23.52
CA THR A 51 -0.70 -7.93 22.21
C THR A 51 0.40 -7.65 21.19
N LEU A 52 1.62 -7.31 21.63
CA LEU A 52 2.79 -7.20 20.72
C LEU A 52 3.18 -8.54 20.10
N TRP A 53 2.83 -9.67 20.70
CA TRP A 53 3.13 -11.00 20.16
C TRP A 53 2.28 -11.33 18.93
N ILE A 54 1.09 -10.73 18.84
CA ILE A 54 0.16 -10.95 17.74
C ILE A 54 0.58 -10.18 16.49
N ILE A 55 1.43 -9.15 16.67
CA ILE A 55 1.89 -8.31 15.56
C ILE A 55 3.22 -8.87 15.04
N PRO A 56 3.26 -9.46 13.83
CA PRO A 56 4.47 -10.11 13.31
C PRO A 56 5.70 -9.20 13.29
N SER A 57 5.49 -7.91 12.98
CA SER A 57 6.59 -6.92 12.92
C SER A 57 7.14 -6.52 14.29
N MET A 58 6.37 -6.71 15.36
CA MET A 58 6.74 -6.30 16.72
C MET A 58 7.05 -7.46 17.66
N TYR A 59 6.99 -8.69 17.16
CA TYR A 59 7.24 -9.89 17.95
C TYR A 59 8.63 -9.89 18.63
N SER A 60 9.66 -9.45 17.92
CA SER A 60 11.00 -9.29 18.47
C SER A 60 11.08 -8.31 19.64
N LEU A 61 10.29 -7.23 19.60
CA LEU A 61 10.19 -6.24 20.67
C LEU A 61 9.41 -6.78 21.88
N ALA A 62 8.49 -7.70 21.66
CA ALA A 62 7.69 -8.30 22.72
C ALA A 62 8.52 -9.17 23.67
N LYS A 63 9.58 -9.81 23.17
CA LYS A 63 10.46 -10.73 23.93
C LYS A 63 11.86 -10.19 24.20
N GLY A 64 12.34 -9.23 23.39
CA GLY A 64 13.70 -8.71 23.45
C GLY A 64 13.96 -7.75 24.62
N GLU A 65 15.09 -7.12 24.57
CA GLU A 65 15.47 -6.03 25.47
C GLU A 65 14.47 -4.87 25.42
N ARG A 66 14.58 -3.95 26.36
CA ARG A 66 13.69 -2.77 26.39
C ARG A 66 14.30 -1.56 25.71
N GLN A 67 15.62 -1.50 25.64
CA GLN A 67 16.33 -0.36 25.06
C GLN A 67 17.15 -0.83 23.90
N TYR A 68 17.11 -0.06 22.82
CA TYR A 68 17.81 -0.37 21.59
C TYR A 68 18.44 0.87 21.01
N LEU A 69 19.63 0.69 20.46
CA LEU A 69 20.35 1.71 19.71
C LEU A 69 20.67 1.17 18.31
N ARG A 70 20.50 1.99 17.30
CA ARG A 70 20.95 1.72 15.95
C ARG A 70 21.52 2.97 15.33
N GLU A 71 22.65 2.80 14.70
CA GLU A 71 23.33 3.84 13.94
C GLU A 71 23.53 3.36 12.51
N THR A 72 23.40 4.28 11.56
CA THR A 72 23.75 4.03 10.18
C THR A 72 24.44 5.25 9.60
N TYR A 73 25.51 5.02 8.87
CA TYR A 73 26.20 6.02 8.09
C TYR A 73 26.02 5.68 6.62
N ASN A 74 25.43 6.58 5.84
CA ASN A 74 24.96 6.27 4.50
C ASN A 74 25.58 7.24 3.51
N LYS A 75 26.10 6.70 2.40
CA LYS A 75 26.42 7.47 1.20
C LYS A 75 25.21 7.41 0.29
N ILE A 76 24.55 8.55 0.07
CA ILE A 76 23.28 8.65 -0.63
C ILE A 76 23.51 9.46 -1.91
N GLU A 77 23.07 8.94 -3.03
CA GLU A 77 23.03 9.62 -4.32
C GLU A 77 21.61 10.08 -4.60
N TYR A 78 21.37 11.38 -4.62
CA TYR A 78 20.10 11.99 -4.97
C TYR A 78 20.04 12.27 -6.47
N THR A 79 19.09 11.71 -7.16
CA THR A 79 18.74 12.09 -8.54
C THR A 79 17.83 13.33 -8.54
N ASN A 80 16.94 13.40 -7.55
CA ASN A 80 16.14 14.59 -7.23
C ASN A 80 15.78 14.54 -5.74
N ILE A 81 15.03 15.53 -5.25
CA ILE A 81 14.69 15.61 -3.81
C ILE A 81 13.82 14.44 -3.32
N HIS A 82 13.12 13.74 -4.24
CA HIS A 82 12.23 12.63 -3.91
C HIS A 82 12.86 11.27 -4.20
N ASP A 83 13.82 11.21 -5.12
CA ASP A 83 14.43 9.96 -5.58
C ASP A 83 15.90 9.93 -5.20
N TYR A 84 16.29 8.92 -4.44
CA TYR A 84 17.65 8.71 -4.00
C TYR A 84 17.98 7.22 -3.89
N ASP A 85 19.24 6.90 -4.09
CA ASP A 85 19.81 5.57 -3.92
C ASP A 85 20.88 5.58 -2.82
N ILE A 86 20.90 4.55 -1.99
CA ILE A 86 21.95 4.34 -1.00
C ILE A 86 23.04 3.52 -1.66
N ILE A 87 24.15 4.17 -1.99
CA ILE A 87 25.29 3.57 -2.70
C ILE A 87 26.37 3.00 -1.76
N GLY A 88 26.30 3.30 -0.47
CA GLY A 88 27.16 2.74 0.55
C GLY A 88 26.58 2.92 1.95
N GLN A 89 26.79 1.95 2.84
CA GLN A 89 26.23 1.99 4.18
C GLN A 89 27.11 1.29 5.20
N VAL A 90 27.35 1.93 6.34
CA VAL A 90 27.89 1.32 7.56
C VAL A 90 26.80 1.25 8.61
N LYS A 91 26.65 0.12 9.28
CA LYS A 91 25.65 -0.12 10.32
C LYS A 91 26.33 -0.48 11.64
N ALA A 92 25.78 0.04 12.74
CA ALA A 92 26.17 -0.38 14.08
C ALA A 92 24.93 -0.34 14.99
N GLY A 93 24.96 -1.05 16.10
CA GLY A 93 23.90 -1.00 17.10
C GLY A 93 23.64 -2.32 17.80
N THR A 94 22.60 -2.30 18.64
CA THR A 94 22.22 -3.42 19.50
C THR A 94 21.08 -4.27 18.93
N ILE A 95 20.59 -3.96 17.71
CA ILE A 95 19.50 -4.68 17.04
C ILE A 95 20.06 -5.73 16.10
N ARG A 96 19.80 -7.00 16.36
CA ARG A 96 20.30 -8.13 15.55
C ARG A 96 19.65 -8.32 14.19
N HIS A 97 18.40 -7.91 14.00
CA HIS A 97 17.69 -8.19 12.77
C HIS A 97 17.71 -7.00 11.80
N ASN A 98 18.42 -7.20 10.70
CA ASN A 98 18.52 -6.25 9.60
C ASN A 98 17.19 -6.15 8.83
N ARG A 99 16.32 -5.23 9.23
CA ARG A 99 15.28 -4.74 8.33
C ARG A 99 15.81 -3.48 7.64
N ASN A 100 15.72 -3.46 6.32
CA ASN A 100 15.98 -2.25 5.55
C ASN A 100 14.80 -1.28 5.73
N ALA A 101 14.70 -0.68 6.92
CA ALA A 101 13.70 0.35 7.24
C ALA A 101 14.20 1.77 6.88
N MET A 102 15.38 1.89 6.24
CA MET A 102 16.02 3.18 5.98
C MET A 102 15.21 4.14 5.11
N PRO A 103 14.63 3.72 3.97
CA PRO A 103 13.84 4.65 3.17
C PRO A 103 12.67 5.25 3.95
N THR A 104 11.95 4.43 4.70
CA THR A 104 10.82 4.87 5.53
C THR A 104 11.26 5.77 6.69
N LEU A 105 12.43 5.49 7.29
CA LEU A 105 12.98 6.34 8.34
C LEU A 105 13.46 7.69 7.80
N MET A 106 14.07 7.72 6.62
CA MET A 106 14.50 8.98 5.99
C MET A 106 13.32 9.92 5.75
N ASP A 107 12.22 9.43 5.22
CA ASP A 107 11.01 10.24 5.00
C ASP A 107 10.40 10.74 6.31
N LEU A 108 10.47 9.95 7.39
CA LEU A 108 10.00 10.35 8.70
C LEU A 108 10.89 11.42 9.35
N ILE A 109 12.21 11.35 9.14
CA ILE A 109 13.20 12.20 9.81
C ILE A 109 13.47 13.47 9.03
N THR A 110 13.41 13.42 7.72
CA THR A 110 13.65 14.54 6.80
C THR A 110 12.40 14.87 5.97
N PRO A 111 11.28 15.25 6.64
CA PRO A 111 10.07 15.60 5.92
C PRO A 111 10.32 16.79 5.00
N LYS A 112 9.88 16.68 3.77
CA LYS A 112 10.00 17.72 2.74
C LYS A 112 8.91 18.77 2.96
N ILE A 113 9.16 19.71 3.88
CA ILE A 113 8.14 20.61 4.43
C ILE A 113 7.48 21.54 3.40
N TYR A 114 8.08 21.73 2.25
CA TYR A 114 7.51 22.52 1.16
C TYR A 114 6.55 21.73 0.27
N ASP A 115 6.53 20.40 0.39
CA ASP A 115 5.61 19.55 -0.33
C ASP A 115 4.16 19.78 0.13
N GLU A 116 3.22 19.32 -0.66
CA GLU A 116 1.82 19.38 -0.31
C GLU A 116 1.48 18.52 0.92
N ALA A 117 2.14 17.36 1.00
CA ALA A 117 1.96 16.43 2.09
C ALA A 117 3.29 15.79 2.49
N LEU A 118 3.40 15.49 3.77
CA LEU A 118 4.51 14.83 4.41
C LEU A 118 4.18 13.38 4.69
N TYR A 119 5.19 12.55 5.00
CA TYR A 119 5.00 11.18 5.45
C TYR A 119 4.15 10.37 4.47
N ASP A 120 4.65 10.19 3.24
CA ASP A 120 3.98 9.49 2.14
C ASP A 120 2.58 10.02 1.78
N GLY A 121 2.35 11.30 1.97
CA GLY A 121 1.11 11.93 1.57
C GLY A 121 0.00 11.91 2.64
N TYR A 122 0.32 11.58 3.90
CA TYR A 122 -0.71 11.55 4.96
C TYR A 122 -0.90 12.85 5.72
N VAL A 123 0.17 13.63 5.91
CA VAL A 123 0.12 14.83 6.74
C VAL A 123 0.28 16.07 5.89
N LEU A 124 -0.68 16.97 5.95
CA LEU A 124 -0.73 18.17 5.12
C LEU A 124 0.24 19.24 5.63
N SER A 125 1.18 19.66 4.77
CA SER A 125 2.18 20.67 5.15
C SER A 125 1.57 22.05 5.36
N PRO A 126 1.90 22.75 6.44
CA PRO A 126 1.50 24.14 6.66
C PRO A 126 2.19 25.14 5.72
N PHE A 127 3.28 24.74 5.03
CA PHE A 127 4.08 25.60 4.17
C PHE A 127 3.78 25.43 2.68
N ASN A 128 2.77 24.63 2.34
CA ASN A 128 2.28 24.54 0.96
C ASN A 128 1.04 25.42 0.75
N ARG A 129 0.99 26.09 -0.40
CA ARG A 129 -0.10 27.01 -0.77
C ARG A 129 -1.48 26.32 -0.81
N ALA A 130 -1.53 25.06 -1.23
CA ALA A 130 -2.78 24.29 -1.31
C ALA A 130 -3.45 24.14 0.07
N ASN A 131 -2.66 24.08 1.14
CA ASN A 131 -3.13 23.81 2.50
C ASN A 131 -3.38 25.08 3.33
N LYS A 132 -3.06 26.27 2.79
CA LYS A 132 -3.19 27.54 3.53
C LYS A 132 -4.52 27.70 4.24
N ARG A 133 -5.62 27.28 3.63
CA ARG A 133 -6.97 27.39 4.19
C ARG A 133 -7.21 26.55 5.45
N LEU A 134 -6.41 25.52 5.68
CA LEU A 134 -6.55 24.57 6.78
C LEU A 134 -5.90 25.06 8.08
N TYR A 135 -5.05 26.07 8.00
CA TYR A 135 -4.26 26.57 9.10
C TYR A 135 -4.60 28.02 9.48
N LYS A 136 -4.38 28.34 10.75
CA LYS A 136 -4.30 29.71 11.28
C LYS A 136 -2.82 30.03 11.49
N TYR A 137 -2.41 31.22 11.06
CA TYR A 137 -1.02 31.68 11.17
C TYR A 137 -0.95 32.95 12.03
N ARG A 138 0.11 33.03 12.83
CA ARG A 138 0.51 34.21 13.56
C ARG A 138 1.99 34.45 13.30
N GLN A 139 2.38 35.68 12.97
CA GLN A 139 3.78 36.00 12.71
C GLN A 139 4.27 37.05 13.70
N THR A 140 5.57 36.99 14.02
CA THR A 140 6.30 37.96 14.84
C THR A 140 7.65 38.18 14.16
N THR A 141 7.91 39.41 13.71
CA THR A 141 9.13 39.76 13.00
C THR A 141 10.17 40.32 13.96
N ASN A 142 11.39 39.79 13.91
CA ASN A 142 12.56 40.32 14.58
C ASN A 142 13.43 41.08 13.54
N ALA A 143 13.24 42.39 13.46
CA ALA A 143 13.93 43.22 12.47
C ALA A 143 15.46 43.27 12.71
N ALA A 144 15.93 43.12 13.94
CA ALA A 144 17.34 43.13 14.28
C ALA A 144 18.10 41.92 13.73
N GLU A 145 17.44 40.77 13.65
CA GLU A 145 18.00 39.51 13.12
C GLU A 145 17.59 39.25 11.67
N GLY A 146 16.77 40.10 11.06
CA GLY A 146 16.24 39.86 9.72
C GLY A 146 15.36 38.59 9.63
N THR A 147 14.81 38.13 10.74
CA THR A 147 14.03 36.88 10.81
C THR A 147 12.58 37.14 11.18
N THR A 148 11.71 36.27 10.75
CA THR A 148 10.28 36.25 11.10
C THR A 148 9.91 34.88 11.64
N ARG A 149 9.41 34.83 12.84
CA ARG A 149 8.78 33.63 13.41
C ARG A 149 7.34 33.56 12.94
N ILE A 150 6.95 32.41 12.41
CA ILE A 150 5.59 32.09 12.03
C ILE A 150 5.11 30.89 12.82
N ASP A 151 4.11 31.10 13.68
CA ASP A 151 3.41 30.04 14.41
C ASP A 151 2.20 29.60 13.59
N PHE A 152 1.97 28.30 13.48
CA PHE A 152 0.85 27.74 12.76
C PHE A 152 0.08 26.74 13.63
N LYS A 153 -1.25 26.78 13.50
CA LYS A 153 -2.17 25.86 14.18
C LYS A 153 -3.27 25.42 13.23
N PRO A 154 -3.71 24.15 13.29
CA PRO A 154 -4.81 23.69 12.49
C PRO A 154 -6.12 24.40 12.86
N LYS A 155 -7.01 24.60 11.87
CA LYS A 155 -8.37 25.08 12.09
C LYS A 155 -9.32 23.97 12.54
N LEU A 156 -9.00 22.73 12.17
CA LEU A 156 -9.73 21.52 12.51
C LEU A 156 -8.83 20.61 13.33
N TYR A 157 -9.41 19.89 14.28
CA TYR A 157 -8.67 18.92 15.08
C TYR A 157 -8.64 17.57 14.37
N ASN A 158 -7.57 17.33 13.62
CA ASN A 158 -7.39 16.12 12.83
C ASN A 158 -5.91 15.72 12.78
N THR A 159 -5.61 14.41 12.76
CA THR A 159 -4.26 13.86 12.75
C THR A 159 -3.46 14.18 11.48
N GLN A 160 -4.12 14.56 10.39
CA GLN A 160 -3.45 15.00 9.17
C GLN A 160 -2.90 16.44 9.24
N LEU A 161 -3.15 17.14 10.33
CA LEU A 161 -2.76 18.53 10.49
C LEU A 161 -1.73 18.69 11.61
N LEU A 162 -0.76 19.58 11.37
CA LEU A 162 0.34 19.87 12.26
C LEU A 162 0.13 21.17 13.05
N ASN A 163 0.77 21.26 14.20
CA ASN A 163 0.98 22.52 14.88
C ASN A 163 2.48 22.73 15.13
N GLY A 164 2.87 23.99 15.29
CA GLY A 164 4.27 24.30 15.52
C GLY A 164 4.64 25.72 15.10
N TYR A 165 5.91 25.91 14.79
CA TYR A 165 6.43 27.19 14.31
C TYR A 165 7.60 27.01 13.34
N ALA A 166 7.86 28.05 12.56
CA ALA A 166 9.10 28.16 11.79
C ALA A 166 9.75 29.52 12.01
N ILE A 167 11.08 29.56 11.90
CA ILE A 167 11.88 30.78 11.81
C ILE A 167 12.29 30.93 10.35
N VAL A 168 11.94 32.06 9.77
CA VAL A 168 12.03 32.32 8.34
C VAL A 168 12.88 33.59 8.13
N GLU A 169 13.76 33.56 7.16
CA GLU A 169 14.46 34.74 6.70
C GLU A 169 13.47 35.72 6.04
N THR A 170 13.38 36.93 6.54
CA THR A 170 12.29 37.85 6.21
C THR A 170 12.33 38.27 4.74
N GLU A 171 13.51 38.44 4.15
CA GLU A 171 13.65 38.90 2.79
C GLU A 171 13.33 37.84 1.76
N THR A 172 13.88 36.64 1.92
CA THR A 172 13.79 35.54 0.94
C THR A 172 12.59 34.64 1.13
N GLY A 173 12.07 34.55 2.37
CA GLY A 173 11.04 33.56 2.72
C GLY A 173 11.60 32.15 2.97
N ARG A 174 12.93 32.01 3.06
CA ARG A 174 13.61 30.76 3.36
C ARG A 174 13.38 30.35 4.82
N ILE A 175 13.00 29.10 5.05
CA ILE A 175 12.89 28.55 6.41
C ILE A 175 14.28 28.16 6.89
N LEU A 176 14.68 28.72 8.04
CA LEU A 176 15.94 28.45 8.72
C LEU A 176 15.80 27.33 9.75
N LYS A 177 14.66 27.30 10.44
CA LYS A 177 14.32 26.30 11.43
C LYS A 177 12.82 26.06 11.42
N SER A 178 12.40 24.80 11.59
CA SER A 178 10.99 24.45 11.77
C SER A 178 10.82 23.45 12.89
N VAL A 179 9.76 23.59 13.66
CA VAL A 179 9.32 22.63 14.67
C VAL A 179 7.92 22.20 14.34
N LEU A 180 7.76 20.89 14.08
CA LEU A 180 6.52 20.25 13.71
C LEU A 180 6.06 19.34 14.85
N ASN A 181 4.84 19.51 15.33
CA ASN A 181 4.22 18.57 16.25
C ASN A 181 2.99 17.98 15.58
N GLY A 182 2.82 16.67 15.66
CA GLY A 182 1.72 15.97 15.03
C GLY A 182 1.53 14.56 15.53
N GLU A 183 0.59 13.89 14.91
CA GLU A 183 0.30 12.49 15.11
C GLU A 183 0.21 11.83 13.74
N PHE A 184 0.93 10.73 13.54
CA PHE A 184 0.89 9.94 12.34
C PHE A 184 1.00 8.45 12.70
N ASP A 185 0.09 7.63 12.19
CA ASP A 185 0.05 6.19 12.37
C ASP A 185 0.31 5.71 13.82
N MET A 186 -0.46 6.26 14.78
CA MET A 186 -0.33 6.02 16.23
C MET A 186 0.95 6.57 16.88
N ILE A 187 1.76 7.28 16.12
CA ILE A 187 2.99 7.90 16.59
C ILE A 187 2.73 9.39 16.82
N ASN A 188 2.78 9.81 18.07
CA ASN A 188 2.84 11.23 18.39
C ASN A 188 4.30 11.68 18.25
N PHE A 189 4.56 12.71 17.50
CA PHE A 189 5.91 13.16 17.24
C PHE A 189 6.11 14.67 17.41
N ARG A 190 7.34 15.02 17.70
CA ARG A 190 7.88 16.36 17.61
C ARG A 190 9.18 16.31 16.82
N THR A 191 9.18 16.93 15.65
CA THR A 191 10.34 17.01 14.78
C THR A 191 10.87 18.44 14.74
N GLU A 192 12.15 18.60 14.99
CA GLU A 192 12.90 19.84 14.84
C GLU A 192 13.82 19.73 13.64
N LEU A 193 13.67 20.65 12.70
CA LEU A 193 14.41 20.72 11.45
C LEU A 193 15.25 21.99 11.44
N ASN A 194 16.55 21.85 11.18
CA ASN A 194 17.47 22.97 11.04
C ASN A 194 18.03 22.97 9.61
N TYR A 195 17.96 24.09 8.92
CA TYR A 195 18.37 24.25 7.51
C TYR A 195 19.67 25.03 7.44
N SER A 196 20.60 24.55 6.63
CA SER A 196 21.92 25.17 6.47
C SER A 196 21.88 26.32 5.47
N ASN A 197 22.83 27.26 5.63
CA ASN A 197 23.14 28.29 4.65
C ASN A 197 24.11 27.80 3.58
N LYS A 198 24.71 26.61 3.75
CA LYS A 198 25.77 26.07 2.92
C LYS A 198 25.31 24.74 2.30
N GLY A 199 25.65 24.55 1.04
CA GLY A 199 25.37 23.30 0.31
C GLY A 199 24.38 23.50 -0.83
N GLY A 200 24.34 22.55 -1.76
CA GLY A 200 23.54 22.62 -2.99
C GLY A 200 22.02 22.45 -2.78
N TRP A 201 21.59 21.98 -1.61
CA TRP A 201 20.19 21.60 -1.37
C TRP A 201 19.61 22.35 -0.18
N PHE A 202 19.39 23.63 -0.32
CA PHE A 202 18.87 24.52 0.74
C PHE A 202 17.47 24.18 1.25
N ILE A 203 16.76 23.29 0.59
CA ILE A 203 15.41 22.84 0.98
C ILE A 203 15.42 21.55 1.80
N LEU A 204 16.57 20.88 1.96
CA LEU A 204 16.76 19.76 2.89
C LEU A 204 17.36 20.25 4.21
N PRO A 205 16.93 19.70 5.36
CA PRO A 205 17.55 20.03 6.63
C PRO A 205 18.96 19.42 6.72
N TRP A 206 19.92 20.17 7.23
CA TRP A 206 21.24 19.62 7.55
C TRP A 206 21.22 18.79 8.85
N ARG A 207 20.29 19.08 9.74
CA ARG A 207 20.07 18.32 10.96
C ARG A 207 18.60 18.23 11.28
N SER A 208 18.14 17.04 11.59
CA SER A 208 16.80 16.77 12.07
C SER A 208 16.84 15.98 13.37
N SER A 209 15.97 16.32 14.30
CA SER A 209 15.79 15.60 15.54
C SER A 209 14.30 15.33 15.77
N THR A 210 13.92 14.07 15.90
CA THR A 210 12.53 13.66 16.11
C THR A 210 12.41 12.88 17.41
N ALA A 211 11.58 13.39 18.32
CA ALA A 211 11.11 12.63 19.47
C ALA A 211 9.70 12.11 19.17
N ALA A 212 9.52 10.81 19.26
CA ALA A 212 8.26 10.17 18.91
C ALA A 212 7.83 9.16 19.98
N THR A 213 6.52 8.97 20.12
CA THR A 213 5.93 8.00 21.06
C THR A 213 4.84 7.25 20.34
N PHE A 214 5.02 5.95 20.21
CA PHE A 214 4.03 5.02 19.71
C PHE A 214 3.19 4.46 20.85
N ASN A 215 1.85 4.56 20.72
CA ASN A 215 0.90 4.04 21.70
C ASN A 215 -0.10 3.11 21.00
N PHE A 216 -0.12 1.84 21.39
CA PHE A 216 -1.02 0.84 20.84
C PHE A 216 -1.47 -0.18 21.87
N VAL A 217 -2.77 -0.28 22.11
CA VAL A 217 -3.41 -1.28 23.00
C VAL A 217 -2.65 -1.46 24.32
N GLY A 218 -2.32 -0.35 24.99
CA GLY A 218 -1.58 -0.35 26.25
C GLY A 218 -0.06 -0.53 26.15
N ASN A 219 0.48 -0.79 24.98
CA ASN A 219 1.92 -0.74 24.72
C ASN A 219 2.36 0.71 24.49
N ARG A 220 3.56 1.04 24.97
CA ARG A 220 4.16 2.36 24.77
C ARG A 220 5.65 2.22 24.43
N ILE A 221 6.03 2.78 23.29
CA ILE A 221 7.40 2.79 22.79
C ILE A 221 7.77 4.24 22.52
N SER A 222 8.83 4.73 23.18
CA SER A 222 9.40 6.04 22.91
C SER A 222 10.63 5.92 22.02
N THR A 223 10.82 6.90 21.15
CA THR A 223 11.86 6.89 20.14
C THR A 223 12.46 8.27 20.01
N ASN A 224 13.79 8.33 19.98
CA ASN A 224 14.54 9.52 19.61
C ASN A 224 15.37 9.22 18.36
N ILE A 225 15.19 10.03 17.33
CA ILE A 225 15.86 9.86 16.06
C ILE A 225 16.61 11.15 15.75
N LEU A 226 17.88 11.02 15.37
CA LEU A 226 18.73 12.11 14.94
C LEU A 226 19.24 11.82 13.53
N SER A 227 19.11 12.77 12.61
CA SER A 227 19.82 12.73 11.34
C SER A 227 20.76 13.92 11.21
N VAL A 228 21.91 13.70 10.61
CA VAL A 228 22.90 14.74 10.25
C VAL A 228 23.28 14.49 8.81
N HIS A 229 23.06 15.51 7.99
CA HIS A 229 23.41 15.54 6.57
C HIS A 229 24.72 16.27 6.37
N HIS A 230 25.33 16.11 5.21
CA HIS A 230 26.61 16.75 4.83
C HIS A 230 27.73 16.45 5.85
N CYS A 231 27.80 15.20 6.28
CA CYS A 231 28.87 14.75 7.17
C CYS A 231 30.23 14.87 6.49
N ARG A 232 31.23 15.33 7.24
CA ARG A 232 32.59 15.59 6.71
C ARG A 232 33.39 14.31 6.43
N SER A 233 33.13 13.26 7.17
CA SER A 233 33.79 11.98 6.98
C SER A 233 33.29 11.34 5.69
N GLU A 234 34.19 11.03 4.77
CA GLU A 234 33.82 10.32 3.56
C GLU A 234 33.83 8.81 3.81
N LEU A 235 32.83 8.11 3.30
CA LEU A 235 32.83 6.67 3.30
C LEU A 235 33.82 6.19 2.22
N PRO A 236 34.89 5.46 2.60
CA PRO A 236 35.84 4.98 1.59
C PRO A 236 35.15 4.11 0.54
N ASP A 237 35.50 4.29 -0.72
CA ASP A 237 34.89 3.51 -1.83
C ASP A 237 35.15 1.99 -1.70
N SER A 238 36.15 1.60 -0.91
CA SER A 238 36.41 0.20 -0.54
C SER A 238 35.37 -0.40 0.41
N ILE A 239 34.56 0.43 1.10
CA ILE A 239 33.54 0.01 2.06
C ILE A 239 32.17 0.36 1.49
N GLN A 240 31.62 -0.50 0.65
CA GLN A 240 30.25 -0.31 0.19
C GLN A 240 29.21 -0.70 1.25
N TRP A 241 29.46 -1.80 1.96
CA TRP A 241 28.57 -2.32 3.00
C TRP A 241 29.40 -2.89 4.15
N ALA A 242 29.31 -2.29 5.33
CA ALA A 242 30.03 -2.76 6.51
C ALA A 242 29.12 -2.74 7.75
N GLU A 243 29.44 -3.60 8.72
CA GLU A 243 28.77 -3.64 10.01
C GLU A 243 29.83 -3.66 11.13
N GLY A 244 29.67 -2.82 12.14
CA GLY A 244 30.52 -2.80 13.32
C GLY A 244 30.69 -1.44 13.97
N LYS A 245 30.82 -1.45 15.31
CA LYS A 245 31.01 -0.26 16.15
C LYS A 245 32.32 0.47 15.81
N ALA A 246 33.42 -0.29 15.69
CA ALA A 246 34.75 0.30 15.43
C ALA A 246 34.77 1.15 14.15
N THR A 247 34.18 0.69 13.07
CA THR A 247 34.08 1.45 11.83
C THR A 247 33.14 2.66 12.01
N MET A 248 32.04 2.50 12.72
CA MET A 248 31.11 3.60 13.00
C MET A 248 31.76 4.69 13.85
N ASP A 249 32.59 4.35 14.81
CA ASP A 249 33.28 5.32 15.70
C ASP A 249 34.15 6.29 14.92
N THR A 250 34.74 5.88 13.79
CA THR A 250 35.57 6.73 12.92
C THR A 250 34.71 7.69 12.07
N LEU A 251 33.45 7.36 11.80
CA LEU A 251 32.56 8.11 10.91
C LEU A 251 31.58 9.01 11.66
N ARG A 252 31.32 8.71 12.92
CA ARG A 252 30.26 9.33 13.73
C ARG A 252 30.47 10.84 13.88
N PRO A 253 29.51 11.70 13.42
CA PRO A 253 29.62 13.15 13.54
C PRO A 253 29.20 13.69 14.91
N VAL A 254 28.49 12.87 15.72
CA VAL A 254 28.01 13.22 17.05
C VAL A 254 28.40 12.10 18.03
N PRO A 255 29.11 12.38 19.12
CA PRO A 255 29.54 11.36 20.07
C PRO A 255 28.32 10.67 20.71
N LEU A 256 28.55 9.44 21.19
CA LEU A 256 27.58 8.72 22.00
C LEU A 256 27.42 9.40 23.36
N THR A 257 26.25 9.30 23.96
CA THR A 257 26.06 9.60 25.38
C THR A 257 26.52 8.42 26.22
N VAL A 258 26.78 8.66 27.51
CA VAL A 258 27.20 7.58 28.45
C VAL A 258 26.18 6.43 28.45
N GLU A 259 24.89 6.75 28.42
CA GLU A 259 23.84 5.73 28.38
C GLU A 259 23.84 4.92 27.06
N GLU A 260 24.22 5.54 25.94
CA GLU A 260 24.34 4.86 24.64
C GLU A 260 25.56 3.97 24.57
N GLU A 261 26.67 4.37 25.23
CA GLU A 261 27.87 3.53 25.38
C GLU A 261 27.58 2.30 26.24
N GLU A 262 26.91 2.47 27.38
CA GLU A 262 26.47 1.35 28.21
C GLU A 262 25.58 0.33 27.47
N LEU A 263 24.75 0.80 26.50
CA LEU A 263 23.95 -0.12 25.69
C LEU A 263 24.81 -0.97 24.77
N TYR A 264 25.88 -0.42 24.22
CA TYR A 264 26.83 -1.20 23.42
C TYR A 264 27.57 -2.22 24.28
N GLU A 265 28.09 -1.84 25.45
CA GLU A 265 28.77 -2.71 26.39
C GLU A 265 27.91 -3.90 26.84
N LYS A 266 26.68 -3.64 27.27
CA LYS A 266 25.71 -4.69 27.64
C LYS A 266 25.42 -5.66 26.49
N THR A 267 25.52 -5.18 25.25
CA THR A 267 25.28 -6.00 24.07
C THR A 267 26.48 -6.89 23.74
N GLU A 268 27.68 -6.42 23.95
CA GLU A 268 28.92 -7.21 23.77
C GLU A 268 28.99 -8.37 24.78
N ASP A 269 28.56 -8.15 26.03
CA ASP A 269 28.45 -9.21 27.04
C ASP A 269 27.38 -10.26 26.69
N TYR A 270 26.34 -9.88 26.01
CA TYR A 270 25.22 -10.77 25.58
C TYR A 270 25.56 -11.57 24.32
N PHE A 271 26.58 -11.17 23.57
CA PHE A 271 27.00 -11.75 22.31
C PHE A 271 28.51 -12.07 22.34
N PRO A 272 28.93 -12.97 23.23
CA PRO A 272 30.30 -13.46 23.16
C PRO A 272 30.56 -13.98 21.75
N ALA A 273 31.78 -13.77 21.27
CA ALA A 273 32.27 -14.36 20.03
C ALA A 273 31.92 -15.85 20.00
N PRO A 274 31.63 -16.44 18.83
CA PRO A 274 31.27 -17.85 18.75
C PRO A 274 32.31 -18.66 19.52
N PRO A 275 31.88 -19.55 20.46
CA PRO A 275 32.80 -20.29 21.30
C PRO A 275 33.78 -21.05 20.42
N SER A 276 35.07 -20.98 20.76
CA SER A 276 36.06 -21.84 20.15
C SER A 276 35.67 -23.30 20.38
N PRO A 277 36.04 -24.22 19.51
CA PRO A 277 35.63 -25.64 19.62
C PRO A 277 35.92 -26.32 20.95
N GLU A 278 36.73 -25.71 21.82
CA GLU A 278 37.21 -26.27 23.09
C GLU A 278 36.29 -25.97 24.30
N ASP A 279 35.31 -25.05 24.21
CA ASP A 279 34.50 -24.63 25.37
C ASP A 279 33.13 -25.33 25.50
N SER A 280 32.97 -26.53 24.97
CA SER A 280 31.68 -27.25 24.91
C SER A 280 31.28 -28.03 26.18
N VAL A 281 31.66 -27.59 27.37
CA VAL A 281 31.20 -28.24 28.62
C VAL A 281 30.68 -27.20 29.62
N ALA A 282 29.46 -26.70 29.44
CA ALA A 282 28.75 -25.98 30.50
C ALA A 282 27.23 -26.05 30.35
N LYS A 283 26.61 -26.62 31.37
CA LYS A 283 25.21 -26.56 31.85
C LYS A 283 24.11 -26.40 30.81
N LYS A 284 23.35 -27.46 30.60
CA LYS A 284 22.11 -27.51 29.83
C LYS A 284 21.00 -26.68 30.51
N PRO A 285 20.64 -25.47 30.01
CA PRO A 285 19.33 -24.90 30.30
C PRO A 285 18.27 -25.71 29.56
N ASN A 286 16.98 -25.61 29.94
CA ASN A 286 15.87 -26.31 29.32
C ASN A 286 15.75 -25.97 27.82
N ILE A 287 16.60 -26.59 27.03
CA ILE A 287 16.86 -26.39 25.61
C ILE A 287 15.57 -26.60 24.78
N LEU A 288 14.74 -27.57 25.16
CA LEU A 288 13.48 -27.87 24.45
C LEU A 288 12.48 -26.73 24.51
N LYS A 289 12.34 -26.02 25.63
CA LYS A 289 11.40 -24.90 25.78
C LYS A 289 11.91 -23.65 25.06
N LYS A 290 13.22 -23.45 25.03
CA LYS A 290 13.83 -22.31 24.30
C LYS A 290 13.84 -22.55 22.81
N ILE A 291 14.14 -23.73 22.32
CA ILE A 291 14.09 -24.09 20.89
C ILE A 291 12.65 -24.09 20.38
N PHE A 292 11.69 -24.62 21.15
CA PHE A 292 10.30 -24.69 20.72
C PHE A 292 9.65 -23.30 20.60
N TRP A 293 9.89 -22.39 21.54
CA TRP A 293 9.28 -21.06 21.52
C TRP A 293 10.11 -20.01 20.77
N ASP A 294 11.43 -20.08 20.79
CA ASP A 294 12.27 -19.09 20.12
C ASP A 294 12.44 -19.40 18.63
N THR A 295 12.55 -20.67 18.25
CA THR A 295 12.70 -21.05 16.84
C THR A 295 11.36 -21.29 16.15
N ILE A 296 10.46 -22.07 16.75
CA ILE A 296 9.17 -22.40 16.13
C ILE A 296 8.20 -21.24 16.27
N GLY A 297 8.09 -20.60 17.44
CA GLY A 297 7.21 -19.47 17.67
C GLY A 297 7.59 -18.27 16.79
N GLU A 298 8.89 -17.99 16.70
CA GLU A 298 9.39 -16.90 15.86
C GLU A 298 9.16 -17.18 14.36
N THR A 299 9.41 -18.41 13.91
CA THR A 299 9.19 -18.85 12.53
C THR A 299 7.70 -18.87 12.14
N LEU A 300 6.79 -19.14 13.08
CA LEU A 300 5.36 -19.17 12.81
C LEU A 300 4.74 -17.77 12.69
N VAL A 301 5.25 -16.81 13.46
CA VAL A 301 4.65 -15.45 13.55
C VAL A 301 5.41 -14.42 12.71
N THR A 302 6.65 -14.69 12.32
CA THR A 302 7.42 -13.80 11.46
C THR A 302 7.45 -14.30 10.01
N PRO A 303 7.58 -13.41 9.01
CA PRO A 303 7.77 -13.83 7.62
C PRO A 303 9.07 -14.63 7.48
N ILE A 304 8.99 -15.78 6.85
CA ILE A 304 10.19 -16.55 6.49
C ILE A 304 10.85 -15.86 5.30
N ARG A 305 12.13 -15.53 5.43
CA ARG A 305 12.93 -14.84 4.41
C ARG A 305 14.23 -15.58 4.16
N ALA A 306 14.59 -15.65 2.90
CA ALA A 306 15.92 -16.08 2.48
C ALA A 306 16.36 -15.13 1.36
N GLU A 307 17.57 -14.62 1.45
CA GLU A 307 18.13 -13.68 0.49
C GLU A 307 19.56 -14.11 0.17
N SER A 308 19.87 -14.09 -1.13
CA SER A 308 21.21 -14.28 -1.66
C SER A 308 21.47 -13.21 -2.73
N GLU A 309 22.65 -13.11 -3.28
CA GLU A 309 22.98 -12.14 -4.33
C GLU A 309 22.05 -12.23 -5.55
N GLN A 310 21.53 -13.42 -5.84
CA GLN A 310 20.68 -13.66 -7.03
C GLN A 310 19.23 -13.98 -6.70
N ALA A 311 18.93 -14.42 -5.48
CA ALA A 311 17.60 -14.90 -5.14
C ALA A 311 17.04 -14.23 -3.89
N TYR A 312 15.77 -13.86 -3.96
CA TYR A 312 14.98 -13.37 -2.84
C TYR A 312 13.76 -14.25 -2.64
N PHE A 313 13.54 -14.71 -1.42
CA PHE A 313 12.37 -15.50 -1.04
C PHE A 313 11.71 -14.89 0.20
N ARG A 314 10.40 -14.77 0.19
CA ARG A 314 9.62 -14.34 1.35
C ARG A 314 8.27 -15.06 1.38
N LEU A 315 8.01 -15.78 2.46
CA LEU A 315 6.71 -16.35 2.78
C LEU A 315 6.06 -15.53 3.89
N SER A 316 4.77 -15.21 3.77
CA SER A 316 4.01 -14.58 4.85
C SER A 316 4.02 -15.43 6.11
N PRO A 317 3.83 -14.85 7.32
CA PRO A 317 3.75 -15.64 8.55
C PRO A 317 2.74 -16.76 8.44
N ILE A 318 3.04 -17.91 9.03
CA ILE A 318 2.12 -19.06 9.03
C ILE A 318 0.94 -18.78 9.98
N VAL A 319 1.19 -18.10 11.10
CA VAL A 319 0.14 -17.64 12.01
C VAL A 319 0.08 -16.12 11.93
N ASP A 320 -0.84 -15.62 11.13
CA ASP A 320 -1.08 -14.19 10.96
C ASP A 320 -2.59 -13.91 11.11
N PRO A 321 -3.02 -13.32 12.23
CA PRO A 321 -4.42 -12.92 12.41
C PRO A 321 -4.92 -11.95 11.33
N LEU A 322 -4.01 -11.17 10.73
CA LEU A 322 -4.32 -10.24 9.66
C LEU A 322 -4.54 -10.92 8.30
N ALA A 323 -4.18 -12.20 8.19
CA ALA A 323 -4.45 -13.02 7.00
C ALA A 323 -5.88 -13.59 6.98
N ILE A 324 -6.63 -13.46 8.09
CA ILE A 324 -8.02 -13.90 8.20
C ILE A 324 -8.93 -12.87 7.55
N ARG A 325 -9.84 -13.33 6.70
CA ARG A 325 -10.85 -12.52 6.03
C ARG A 325 -12.25 -13.11 6.29
N TYR A 326 -13.25 -12.27 6.19
CA TYR A 326 -14.63 -12.69 6.26
C TYR A 326 -15.45 -12.09 5.11
N SER A 327 -16.31 -12.89 4.52
CA SER A 327 -17.37 -12.42 3.63
C SER A 327 -18.58 -13.33 3.77
N ASP A 328 -19.75 -12.81 3.44
CA ASP A 328 -21.02 -13.56 3.54
C ASP A 328 -21.02 -14.82 2.67
N SER A 329 -20.45 -14.74 1.47
CA SER A 329 -20.41 -15.84 0.51
C SER A 329 -19.44 -16.96 0.89
N ARG A 330 -18.28 -16.61 1.50
CA ARG A 330 -17.18 -17.55 1.80
C ARG A 330 -17.09 -17.95 3.28
N GLY A 331 -17.66 -17.15 4.17
CA GLY A 331 -17.39 -17.18 5.59
C GLY A 331 -15.95 -16.70 5.88
N PHE A 332 -15.35 -17.24 6.91
CA PHE A 332 -13.95 -17.03 7.18
C PHE A 332 -13.07 -17.65 6.10
N SER A 333 -12.01 -16.96 5.75
CA SER A 333 -10.96 -17.43 4.86
C SER A 333 -9.60 -17.05 5.40
N TYR A 334 -8.60 -17.90 5.12
CA TYR A 334 -7.21 -17.67 5.48
C TYR A 334 -6.37 -17.60 4.21
N LYS A 335 -5.55 -16.54 4.04
CA LYS A 335 -4.78 -16.27 2.83
C LYS A 335 -3.31 -16.07 3.15
N MET A 336 -2.46 -16.84 2.51
CA MET A 336 -1.00 -16.71 2.57
C MET A 336 -0.45 -16.18 1.25
N LYS A 337 0.67 -15.47 1.32
CA LYS A 337 1.39 -14.95 0.16
C LYS A 337 2.83 -15.44 0.17
N LEU A 338 3.34 -15.80 -1.00
CA LEU A 338 4.75 -16.08 -1.23
C LEU A 338 5.27 -15.06 -2.24
N ARG A 339 6.49 -14.61 -2.04
CA ARG A 339 7.21 -13.80 -3.02
C ARG A 339 8.56 -14.44 -3.26
N PHE A 340 8.81 -14.79 -4.50
CA PHE A 340 10.09 -15.31 -4.95
C PHE A 340 10.57 -14.48 -6.13
N GLN A 341 11.83 -14.10 -6.12
CA GLN A 341 12.48 -13.43 -7.23
C GLN A 341 13.85 -14.06 -7.45
N TYR A 342 14.19 -14.34 -8.70
CA TYR A 342 15.51 -14.79 -9.12
C TYR A 342 16.05 -13.87 -10.21
N THR A 343 17.23 -13.31 -10.00
CA THR A 343 17.87 -12.33 -10.86
C THR A 343 18.97 -13.01 -11.67
N PHE A 344 18.75 -13.17 -12.99
CA PHE A 344 19.74 -13.75 -13.92
C PHE A 344 20.81 -12.71 -14.32
N SER A 345 20.39 -11.44 -14.45
CA SER A 345 21.26 -10.32 -14.78
C SER A 345 20.57 -9.01 -14.38
N LYS A 346 21.28 -7.88 -14.46
CA LYS A 346 20.76 -6.53 -14.11
C LYS A 346 19.41 -6.20 -14.79
N HIS A 347 19.09 -6.82 -15.94
CA HIS A 347 17.89 -6.54 -16.73
C HIS A 347 16.97 -7.75 -16.94
N ARG A 348 17.29 -8.90 -16.35
CA ARG A 348 16.49 -10.12 -16.52
C ARG A 348 16.26 -10.79 -15.18
N TYR A 349 15.00 -10.95 -14.81
CA TYR A 349 14.65 -11.61 -13.56
C TYR A 349 13.30 -12.32 -13.65
N LEU A 350 13.17 -13.38 -12.88
CA LEU A 350 11.97 -14.18 -12.71
C LEU A 350 11.29 -13.81 -11.42
N THR A 351 10.00 -13.60 -11.43
CA THR A 351 9.21 -13.40 -10.21
C THR A 351 8.10 -14.44 -10.14
N LEU A 352 7.88 -14.97 -8.95
CA LEU A 352 6.77 -15.85 -8.64
C LEU A 352 6.12 -15.33 -7.35
N ASN A 353 4.90 -14.79 -7.47
CA ASN A 353 4.19 -14.15 -6.36
C ASN A 353 2.82 -14.81 -6.10
N PRO A 354 2.77 -16.12 -5.78
CA PRO A 354 1.51 -16.78 -5.55
C PRO A 354 0.88 -16.33 -4.24
N TYR A 355 -0.45 -16.36 -4.25
CA TYR A 355 -1.22 -16.44 -3.02
C TYR A 355 -2.04 -17.72 -3.00
N PHE A 356 -2.27 -18.27 -1.82
CA PHE A 356 -3.04 -19.47 -1.62
C PHE A 356 -3.72 -19.44 -0.25
N GLY A 357 -4.79 -20.21 -0.11
CA GLY A 357 -5.54 -20.22 1.13
C GLY A 357 -6.75 -21.15 1.10
N TYR A 358 -7.59 -21.01 2.13
CA TYR A 358 -8.74 -21.85 2.33
C TYR A 358 -9.96 -21.05 2.77
N ASN A 359 -11.10 -21.31 2.13
CA ASN A 359 -12.40 -20.76 2.48
C ASN A 359 -13.17 -21.79 3.31
N PHE A 360 -13.43 -21.47 4.59
CA PHE A 360 -13.96 -22.45 5.54
C PHE A 360 -15.45 -22.78 5.30
N LYS A 361 -16.30 -21.79 5.00
CA LYS A 361 -17.73 -21.99 4.76
C LYS A 361 -18.00 -22.88 3.56
N ILE A 362 -17.34 -22.60 2.45
CA ILE A 362 -17.49 -23.33 1.20
C ILE A 362 -16.53 -24.51 1.05
N ARG A 363 -15.68 -24.76 2.07
CA ARG A 363 -14.70 -25.87 2.15
C ARG A 363 -13.85 -25.97 0.88
N GLN A 364 -13.28 -24.86 0.44
CA GLN A 364 -12.58 -24.79 -0.83
C GLN A 364 -11.20 -24.18 -0.68
N PHE A 365 -10.18 -24.90 -1.17
CA PHE A 365 -8.83 -24.36 -1.37
C PHE A 365 -8.81 -23.43 -2.58
N PHE A 366 -8.08 -22.34 -2.49
CA PHE A 366 -7.86 -21.41 -3.60
C PHE A 366 -6.37 -21.06 -3.73
N PHE A 367 -5.96 -20.79 -4.95
CA PHE A 367 -4.62 -20.24 -5.23
C PHE A 367 -4.64 -19.47 -6.55
N ASP A 368 -3.68 -18.57 -6.67
CA ASP A 368 -3.31 -17.86 -7.89
C ASP A 368 -1.79 -17.70 -7.89
N ALA A 369 -1.14 -18.16 -8.96
CA ALA A 369 0.30 -18.31 -9.02
C ALA A 369 0.87 -17.70 -10.32
N PRO A 370 1.08 -16.38 -10.39
CA PRO A 370 1.70 -15.72 -11.51
C PRO A 370 3.22 -15.94 -11.50
N LEU A 371 3.73 -16.58 -12.52
CA LEU A 371 5.14 -16.75 -12.82
C LEU A 371 5.49 -15.78 -13.95
N ARG A 372 6.25 -14.73 -13.67
CA ARG A 372 6.60 -13.69 -14.62
C ARG A 372 8.11 -13.64 -14.87
N MET A 373 8.49 -13.77 -16.13
CA MET A 373 9.86 -13.58 -16.61
C MET A 373 9.99 -12.21 -17.27
N ILE A 374 10.70 -11.29 -16.61
CA ILE A 374 11.01 -9.98 -17.17
C ILE A 374 12.28 -10.11 -17.98
N TYR A 375 12.18 -9.85 -19.29
CA TYR A 375 13.29 -9.96 -20.22
C TYR A 375 13.74 -8.63 -20.83
N ASN A 376 12.87 -7.59 -20.78
CA ASN A 376 13.18 -6.25 -21.25
C ASN A 376 12.48 -5.18 -20.40
N PRO A 377 13.03 -4.80 -19.24
CA PRO A 377 12.43 -3.81 -18.34
C PRO A 377 12.19 -2.44 -18.99
N LYS A 378 13.09 -2.03 -19.91
CA LYS A 378 12.99 -0.73 -20.58
C LYS A 378 11.76 -0.60 -21.47
N ARG A 379 11.28 -1.71 -22.01
CA ARG A 379 10.08 -1.79 -22.86
C ARG A 379 8.95 -2.57 -22.19
N ASN A 380 8.90 -2.62 -20.88
CA ASN A 380 7.90 -3.39 -20.14
C ASN A 380 7.71 -4.81 -20.69
N GLY A 381 8.80 -5.41 -21.21
CA GLY A 381 8.79 -6.72 -21.86
C GLY A 381 8.85 -7.84 -20.85
N TYR A 382 7.78 -8.62 -20.76
CA TYR A 382 7.71 -9.80 -19.91
C TYR A 382 6.82 -10.89 -20.51
N ALA A 383 7.12 -12.14 -20.15
CA ALA A 383 6.24 -13.28 -20.37
C ALA A 383 5.69 -13.73 -19.02
N GLU A 384 4.41 -14.01 -18.96
CA GLU A 384 3.76 -14.48 -17.73
C GLU A 384 2.97 -15.75 -17.98
N LEU A 385 3.08 -16.68 -17.03
CA LEU A 385 2.28 -17.90 -16.96
C LEU A 385 1.59 -17.92 -15.60
N THR A 386 0.27 -17.81 -15.58
CA THR A 386 -0.53 -17.79 -14.37
C THR A 386 -1.40 -19.04 -14.25
N PHE A 387 -1.36 -19.67 -13.08
CA PHE A 387 -2.24 -20.77 -12.72
C PHE A 387 -3.17 -20.30 -11.60
N GLY A 388 -4.47 -20.49 -11.74
CA GLY A 388 -5.42 -20.11 -10.72
C GLY A 388 -6.55 -21.11 -10.53
N ASN A 389 -7.04 -21.18 -9.30
CA ASN A 389 -8.20 -21.99 -8.92
C ASN A 389 -8.86 -21.41 -7.67
N GLY A 390 -10.11 -21.77 -7.46
CA GLY A 390 -10.81 -21.49 -6.22
C GLY A 390 -11.87 -20.39 -6.32
N ASN A 391 -11.97 -19.71 -7.46
CA ASN A 391 -13.11 -18.85 -7.73
C ASN A 391 -14.35 -19.68 -8.13
N ARG A 392 -15.53 -19.18 -7.82
CA ARG A 392 -16.83 -19.71 -8.26
C ARG A 392 -17.51 -18.70 -9.16
N ILE A 393 -17.94 -19.16 -10.31
CA ILE A 393 -18.61 -18.34 -11.32
C ILE A 393 -20.03 -18.85 -11.50
N SER A 394 -20.98 -17.92 -11.64
CA SER A 394 -22.36 -18.25 -11.96
C SER A 394 -22.55 -18.35 -13.49
N ASN A 395 -23.38 -19.29 -13.92
CA ASN A 395 -23.87 -19.34 -15.30
C ASN A 395 -25.39 -19.28 -15.31
N SER A 396 -25.94 -18.13 -15.66
CA SER A 396 -27.39 -17.91 -15.68
C SER A 396 -28.07 -18.62 -16.83
N THR A 397 -27.36 -18.84 -17.95
CA THR A 397 -27.91 -19.56 -19.11
C THR A 397 -28.23 -21.01 -18.75
N VAL A 398 -27.32 -21.69 -18.01
CA VAL A 398 -27.57 -23.05 -17.51
C VAL A 398 -28.79 -23.07 -16.59
N ALA A 399 -28.94 -22.09 -15.73
CA ALA A 399 -30.11 -21.98 -14.86
C ALA A 399 -31.41 -21.76 -15.65
N GLU A 400 -31.41 -20.95 -16.67
CA GLU A 400 -32.54 -20.71 -17.56
C GLU A 400 -32.92 -21.99 -18.33
N MET A 401 -31.97 -22.70 -18.91
CA MET A 401 -32.23 -23.95 -19.62
C MET A 401 -32.88 -25.01 -18.72
N ILE A 402 -32.42 -25.15 -17.46
CA ILE A 402 -33.00 -26.07 -16.51
C ILE A 402 -34.44 -25.62 -16.16
N LYS A 403 -34.68 -24.33 -16.02
CA LYS A 403 -36.03 -23.80 -15.72
C LYS A 403 -36.99 -23.99 -16.88
N GLU A 404 -36.58 -23.80 -18.11
CA GLU A 404 -37.37 -23.98 -19.31
C GLU A 404 -37.78 -25.45 -19.49
N GLU A 405 -36.88 -26.39 -19.17
CA GLU A 405 -37.10 -27.81 -19.35
C GLU A 405 -37.90 -28.44 -18.18
N PHE A 406 -37.63 -28.01 -16.95
CA PHE A 406 -38.15 -28.66 -15.73
C PHE A 406 -39.11 -27.80 -14.88
N GLY A 407 -39.34 -26.55 -15.27
CA GLY A 407 -40.27 -25.61 -14.61
C GLY A 407 -39.63 -24.80 -13.47
N ASP A 408 -40.35 -23.78 -13.01
CA ASP A 408 -39.89 -22.73 -12.10
C ASP A 408 -39.88 -23.10 -10.60
N THR A 409 -40.23 -24.35 -10.27
CA THR A 409 -40.38 -24.82 -8.88
C THR A 409 -39.09 -25.15 -8.15
N LEU A 410 -37.92 -25.03 -8.84
CA LEU A 410 -36.63 -25.37 -8.28
C LEU A 410 -35.99 -24.19 -7.53
N ASP A 411 -35.51 -24.46 -6.32
CA ASP A 411 -34.76 -23.48 -5.54
C ASP A 411 -33.27 -23.45 -5.98
N PHE A 412 -32.99 -22.66 -7.02
CA PHE A 412 -31.64 -22.52 -7.59
C PHE A 412 -30.64 -21.92 -6.61
N THR A 413 -31.09 -21.10 -5.68
CA THR A 413 -30.21 -20.35 -4.76
C THR A 413 -29.61 -21.29 -3.72
N ASN A 414 -30.42 -22.14 -3.11
CA ASN A 414 -29.95 -23.09 -2.11
C ASN A 414 -29.24 -24.30 -2.73
N MET A 415 -29.59 -24.69 -3.94
CA MET A 415 -28.99 -25.85 -4.61
C MET A 415 -27.70 -25.57 -5.35
N GLU A 416 -27.23 -24.31 -5.43
CA GLU A 416 -26.03 -23.88 -6.14
C GLU A 416 -25.92 -24.45 -7.58
N MET A 417 -27.03 -24.64 -8.27
CA MET A 417 -27.10 -25.32 -9.58
C MET A 417 -26.46 -24.53 -10.70
N ASN A 418 -26.36 -23.20 -10.55
CA ASN A 418 -25.74 -22.28 -11.49
C ASN A 418 -24.30 -21.93 -11.14
N LYS A 419 -23.70 -22.55 -10.12
CA LYS A 419 -22.36 -22.24 -9.65
C LYS A 419 -21.34 -23.26 -10.18
N PHE A 420 -20.19 -22.76 -10.64
CA PHE A 420 -19.09 -23.54 -11.16
C PHE A 420 -17.77 -23.11 -10.52
N LYS A 421 -16.93 -24.08 -10.14
CA LYS A 421 -15.55 -23.87 -9.72
C LYS A 421 -14.73 -23.57 -10.95
N ASN A 422 -14.03 -22.46 -10.98
CA ASN A 422 -13.20 -22.03 -12.11
C ASN A 422 -11.72 -22.29 -11.81
N ALA A 423 -11.11 -23.13 -12.66
CA ALA A 423 -9.66 -23.25 -12.74
C ALA A 423 -9.20 -22.68 -14.08
N TYR A 424 -8.07 -22.00 -14.09
CA TYR A 424 -7.57 -21.37 -15.32
C TYR A 424 -6.05 -21.41 -15.43
N ILE A 425 -5.60 -21.35 -16.69
CA ILE A 425 -4.21 -21.14 -17.07
C ILE A 425 -4.20 -19.98 -18.05
N ARG A 426 -3.37 -18.97 -17.79
CA ARG A 426 -3.14 -17.83 -18.68
C ARG A 426 -1.66 -17.79 -19.02
N ALA A 427 -1.33 -17.73 -20.30
CA ALA A 427 0.03 -17.57 -20.79
C ALA A 427 0.06 -16.40 -21.77
N TYR A 428 0.79 -15.35 -21.44
CA TYR A 428 0.85 -14.18 -22.29
C TYR A 428 2.21 -13.49 -22.27
N ASN A 429 2.46 -12.71 -23.31
CA ASN A 429 3.61 -11.85 -23.44
C ASN A 429 3.15 -10.41 -23.58
N ASN A 430 3.80 -9.51 -22.86
CA ASN A 430 3.59 -8.08 -22.96
C ASN A 430 4.84 -7.40 -23.46
N ILE A 431 4.67 -6.40 -24.33
CA ILE A 431 5.75 -5.54 -24.79
C ILE A 431 5.23 -4.13 -25.10
N MET A 432 5.96 -3.13 -24.64
CA MET A 432 5.75 -1.73 -24.99
C MET A 432 6.36 -1.47 -26.38
N VAL A 433 5.50 -1.25 -27.36
CA VAL A 433 5.89 -0.95 -28.75
C VAL A 433 6.31 0.52 -28.87
N PHE A 434 5.53 1.41 -28.26
CA PHE A 434 5.81 2.84 -28.12
C PHE A 434 5.60 3.23 -26.65
N ASP A 435 6.14 4.34 -26.21
CA ASP A 435 6.04 4.81 -24.83
C ASP A 435 4.58 5.01 -24.35
N TRP A 436 3.66 5.13 -25.28
CA TRP A 436 2.22 5.27 -25.06
C TRP A 436 1.41 4.02 -25.38
N LEU A 437 2.03 2.92 -25.90
CA LEU A 437 1.34 1.73 -26.40
C LEU A 437 2.01 0.43 -25.92
N ASP A 438 1.31 -0.33 -25.08
CA ASP A 438 1.65 -1.71 -24.73
C ASP A 438 0.73 -2.67 -25.48
N ILE A 439 1.30 -3.77 -25.97
CA ILE A 439 0.57 -4.88 -26.59
C ILE A 439 0.81 -6.15 -25.77
N GLU A 440 -0.30 -6.78 -25.42
CA GLU A 440 -0.33 -8.07 -24.75
C GLU A 440 -0.92 -9.11 -25.68
N SER A 441 -0.28 -10.26 -25.80
CA SER A 441 -0.79 -11.36 -26.62
C SER A 441 -0.61 -12.69 -25.90
N GLY A 442 -1.58 -13.56 -25.98
CA GLY A 442 -1.53 -14.78 -25.20
C GLY A 442 -2.63 -15.79 -25.47
N LEU A 443 -2.68 -16.76 -24.57
CA LEU A 443 -3.63 -17.87 -24.58
C LEU A 443 -4.26 -18.00 -23.18
N VAL A 444 -5.55 -18.24 -23.15
CA VAL A 444 -6.30 -18.47 -21.92
C VAL A 444 -7.02 -19.81 -22.00
N PHE A 445 -6.89 -20.61 -20.97
CA PHE A 445 -7.62 -21.86 -20.80
C PHE A 445 -8.40 -21.81 -19.50
N HIS A 446 -9.72 -22.09 -19.57
CA HIS A 446 -10.58 -22.23 -18.42
C HIS A 446 -11.16 -23.63 -18.34
N ARG A 447 -11.20 -24.16 -17.13
CA ARG A 447 -11.96 -25.38 -16.79
C ARG A 447 -12.92 -25.06 -15.68
N ARG A 448 -14.21 -25.09 -15.99
CA ARG A 448 -15.29 -24.75 -15.07
C ARG A 448 -16.05 -26.03 -14.71
N HIS A 449 -16.05 -26.37 -13.42
CA HIS A 449 -16.62 -27.62 -12.93
C HIS A 449 -17.82 -27.31 -12.03
N ALA A 450 -18.96 -27.91 -12.30
CA ALA A 450 -20.21 -27.71 -11.55
C ALA A 450 -19.99 -27.97 -10.05
N VAL A 451 -20.55 -27.12 -9.20
CA VAL A 451 -20.51 -27.30 -7.74
C VAL A 451 -21.43 -28.44 -7.34
N ASN A 452 -22.61 -28.52 -7.94
CA ASN A 452 -23.61 -29.58 -7.71
C ASN A 452 -23.63 -30.55 -8.90
N GLU A 453 -22.74 -31.54 -8.88
CA GLU A 453 -22.62 -32.53 -9.96
C GLU A 453 -23.85 -33.45 -10.05
N GLU A 454 -24.42 -33.81 -8.92
CA GLU A 454 -25.56 -34.74 -8.87
C GLU A 454 -26.76 -34.18 -9.61
N MET A 455 -27.07 -32.90 -9.34
CA MET A 455 -28.16 -32.22 -10.02
C MET A 455 -27.87 -32.02 -11.53
N MET A 456 -26.63 -31.70 -11.92
CA MET A 456 -26.27 -31.59 -13.34
C MET A 456 -26.47 -32.92 -14.07
N ARG A 457 -26.08 -34.05 -13.44
CA ARG A 457 -26.34 -35.40 -14.00
C ARG A 457 -27.81 -35.70 -14.13
N ARG A 458 -28.59 -35.35 -13.09
CA ARG A 458 -30.04 -35.57 -13.06
C ARG A 458 -30.77 -34.86 -14.19
N TYR A 459 -30.26 -33.65 -14.56
CA TYR A 459 -30.84 -32.85 -15.63
C TYR A 459 -30.09 -32.98 -16.97
N HIS A 460 -29.25 -34.00 -17.13
CA HIS A 460 -28.47 -34.27 -18.35
C HIS A 460 -27.60 -33.12 -18.83
N MET A 461 -27.20 -32.23 -17.92
CA MET A 461 -26.36 -31.08 -18.21
C MET A 461 -24.87 -31.44 -18.08
N PRO A 462 -24.00 -30.83 -18.88
CA PRO A 462 -22.56 -31.04 -18.76
C PRO A 462 -22.03 -30.61 -17.38
N ILE A 463 -21.20 -31.46 -16.77
CA ILE A 463 -20.58 -31.19 -15.45
C ILE A 463 -19.36 -30.30 -15.62
N VAL A 464 -18.66 -30.42 -16.76
CA VAL A 464 -17.41 -29.69 -17.02
C VAL A 464 -17.54 -28.89 -18.29
N TYR A 465 -17.21 -27.61 -18.21
CA TYR A 465 -17.10 -26.71 -19.33
C TYR A 465 -15.65 -26.27 -19.47
N THR A 466 -15.10 -26.39 -20.68
CA THR A 466 -13.73 -25.99 -20.98
C THR A 466 -13.71 -24.97 -22.11
N SER A 467 -12.86 -23.98 -21.99
CA SER A 467 -12.60 -23.01 -23.06
C SER A 467 -11.11 -22.85 -23.29
N PHE A 468 -10.72 -22.79 -24.55
CA PHE A 468 -9.38 -22.41 -24.97
C PHE A 468 -9.50 -21.23 -25.93
N ALA A 469 -8.80 -20.14 -25.62
CA ALA A 469 -8.94 -18.89 -26.36
C ALA A 469 -7.60 -18.17 -26.53
N PRO A 470 -7.17 -17.80 -27.74
CA PRO A 470 -6.21 -16.74 -27.93
C PRO A 470 -6.80 -15.40 -27.48
N MET A 471 -5.93 -14.54 -26.94
CA MET A 471 -6.26 -13.20 -26.49
C MET A 471 -5.25 -12.17 -27.01
N ILE A 472 -5.73 -10.96 -27.25
CA ILE A 472 -4.93 -9.78 -27.55
C ILE A 472 -5.42 -8.64 -26.67
N GLY A 473 -4.50 -8.03 -25.96
CA GLY A 473 -4.73 -6.83 -25.12
C GLY A 473 -3.94 -5.66 -25.69
N ILE A 474 -4.54 -4.49 -25.66
CA ILE A 474 -3.92 -3.23 -26.04
C ILE A 474 -4.11 -2.26 -24.88
N LYS A 475 -3.01 -1.62 -24.43
CA LYS A 475 -3.01 -0.59 -23.40
C LYS A 475 -2.44 0.69 -24.00
N ILE A 476 -3.21 1.78 -23.94
CA ILE A 476 -2.83 3.08 -24.47
C ILE A 476 -2.81 4.07 -23.31
N LEU A 477 -1.63 4.69 -23.09
CA LEU A 477 -1.41 5.77 -22.14
C LEU A 477 -0.90 7.00 -22.92
N PRO A 478 -1.78 7.89 -23.41
CA PRO A 478 -1.40 8.97 -24.31
C PRO A 478 -0.34 9.93 -23.74
N TRP A 479 -0.30 10.12 -22.42
CA TRP A 479 0.72 10.88 -21.67
C TRP A 479 0.80 10.37 -20.23
N GLU A 480 1.90 10.59 -19.56
CA GLU A 480 2.25 10.01 -18.25
C GLU A 480 1.17 10.10 -17.15
N LYS A 481 0.38 11.16 -17.11
CA LYS A 481 -0.74 11.35 -16.16
C LYS A 481 -2.11 11.36 -16.84
N GLY A 482 -2.17 10.83 -18.05
CA GLY A 482 -3.36 10.77 -18.88
C GLY A 482 -4.30 9.62 -18.53
N PRO A 483 -5.42 9.53 -19.28
CA PRO A 483 -6.29 8.37 -19.18
C PRO A 483 -5.60 7.11 -19.72
N LEU A 484 -5.79 6.01 -19.02
CA LEU A 484 -5.39 4.68 -19.46
C LEU A 484 -6.57 4.03 -20.19
N PHE A 485 -6.39 3.71 -21.46
CA PHE A 485 -7.33 2.91 -22.24
C PHE A 485 -6.84 1.49 -22.34
N THR A 486 -7.71 0.53 -22.08
CA THR A 486 -7.41 -0.90 -22.27
C THR A 486 -8.48 -1.51 -23.15
N THR A 487 -8.05 -2.31 -24.13
CA THR A 487 -8.96 -3.09 -24.96
C THR A 487 -8.46 -4.52 -25.01
N THR A 488 -9.33 -5.47 -24.70
CA THR A 488 -9.03 -6.90 -24.71
C THR A 488 -9.98 -7.60 -25.66
N TRP A 489 -9.43 -8.40 -26.54
CA TRP A 489 -10.13 -9.33 -27.41
C TRP A 489 -9.77 -10.76 -27.08
N GLU A 490 -10.76 -11.63 -27.02
CA GLU A 490 -10.60 -13.05 -26.74
C GLU A 490 -11.56 -13.87 -27.59
N ARG A 491 -11.05 -14.94 -28.22
CA ARG A 491 -11.87 -15.84 -29.05
C ARG A 491 -11.74 -17.29 -28.60
N GLY A 492 -12.80 -17.85 -28.04
CA GLY A 492 -12.89 -19.26 -27.67
C GLY A 492 -13.24 -20.13 -28.90
N PHE A 493 -12.48 -21.21 -29.09
CA PHE A 493 -12.69 -22.17 -30.17
C PHE A 493 -13.08 -23.52 -29.60
N LYS A 494 -14.23 -24.06 -30.06
CA LYS A 494 -14.66 -25.42 -29.75
C LYS A 494 -13.81 -26.47 -30.45
N GLY A 495 -13.51 -27.57 -29.76
CA GLY A 495 -12.75 -28.68 -30.29
C GLY A 495 -11.22 -28.56 -30.13
N ILE A 496 -10.68 -27.40 -29.84
CA ILE A 496 -9.25 -27.17 -29.58
C ILE A 496 -8.99 -27.40 -28.09
N ALA A 497 -7.96 -28.17 -27.72
CA ALA A 497 -7.57 -28.47 -26.34
C ALA A 497 -8.76 -28.99 -25.48
N SER A 498 -9.61 -29.81 -26.07
CA SER A 498 -10.85 -30.31 -25.42
C SER A 498 -11.86 -29.24 -25.04
N SER A 499 -11.79 -28.07 -25.65
CA SER A 499 -12.77 -27.00 -25.44
C SER A 499 -14.15 -27.41 -25.97
N ASN A 500 -15.18 -27.19 -25.17
CA ASN A 500 -16.58 -27.45 -25.53
C ASN A 500 -17.43 -26.17 -25.63
N ILE A 501 -16.79 -25.00 -25.53
CA ILE A 501 -17.44 -23.69 -25.59
C ILE A 501 -16.85 -22.87 -26.73
N SER A 502 -17.70 -22.11 -27.44
CA SER A 502 -17.30 -21.13 -28.44
C SER A 502 -17.91 -19.77 -28.11
N TYR A 503 -17.08 -18.74 -28.14
CA TYR A 503 -17.46 -17.36 -27.89
C TYR A 503 -16.42 -16.39 -28.47
N GLU A 504 -16.82 -15.14 -28.60
CA GLU A 504 -15.92 -14.03 -28.82
C GLU A 504 -16.26 -12.92 -27.82
N ARG A 505 -15.25 -12.40 -27.14
CA ARG A 505 -15.37 -11.37 -26.13
C ARG A 505 -14.55 -10.15 -26.52
N TRP A 506 -15.17 -9.00 -26.43
CA TRP A 506 -14.54 -7.69 -26.54
C TRP A 506 -14.78 -6.92 -25.27
N GLU A 507 -13.75 -6.33 -24.70
CA GLU A 507 -13.85 -5.40 -23.57
C GLU A 507 -12.97 -4.20 -23.80
N THR A 508 -13.50 -3.03 -23.56
CA THR A 508 -12.77 -1.76 -23.56
C THR A 508 -13.06 -1.03 -22.27
N ASP A 509 -12.02 -0.54 -21.63
CA ASP A 509 -12.11 0.22 -20.40
C ASP A 509 -11.22 1.47 -20.50
N ALA A 510 -11.68 2.58 -19.94
CA ALA A 510 -10.95 3.83 -19.84
C ALA A 510 -10.95 4.27 -18.38
N GLN A 511 -9.78 4.51 -17.82
CA GLN A 511 -9.61 4.96 -16.46
C GLN A 511 -8.75 6.23 -16.41
N TRP A 512 -9.19 7.24 -15.68
CA TRP A 512 -8.43 8.45 -15.48
C TRP A 512 -8.38 8.87 -14.00
N LYS A 513 -7.18 8.93 -13.43
CA LYS A 513 -6.90 9.36 -12.06
C LYS A 513 -6.42 10.82 -12.09
N ILE A 514 -7.28 11.75 -11.74
CA ILE A 514 -7.00 13.19 -11.75
C ILE A 514 -6.64 13.61 -10.33
N ARG A 515 -5.38 13.94 -10.11
CA ARG A 515 -4.90 14.49 -8.83
C ARG A 515 -5.22 15.99 -8.76
N ILE A 516 -5.93 16.37 -7.72
CA ILE A 516 -6.31 17.75 -7.45
C ILE A 516 -5.55 18.21 -6.20
N PRO A 517 -4.98 19.43 -6.18
CA PRO A 517 -4.26 19.93 -5.02
C PRO A 517 -5.05 19.81 -3.70
N GLY A 518 -4.38 19.46 -2.59
CA GLY A 518 -4.98 19.21 -1.27
C GLY A 518 -5.29 17.75 -1.03
N LEU A 519 -4.47 16.82 -1.56
CA LEU A 519 -4.63 15.35 -1.46
C LEU A 519 -6.01 14.87 -1.95
N ARG A 520 -6.56 15.54 -2.93
CA ARG A 520 -7.84 15.18 -3.53
C ARG A 520 -7.61 14.38 -4.80
N LEU A 521 -8.40 13.34 -4.99
CA LEU A 521 -8.35 12.48 -6.16
C LEU A 521 -9.75 12.34 -6.75
N LEU A 522 -9.87 12.62 -8.04
CA LEU A 522 -11.03 12.27 -8.83
C LEU A 522 -10.68 11.10 -9.74
N ASN A 523 -11.37 10.00 -9.58
CA ASN A 523 -11.16 8.78 -10.34
C ASN A 523 -12.39 8.58 -11.24
N LEU A 524 -12.17 8.55 -12.54
CA LEU A 524 -13.20 8.34 -13.55
C LEU A 524 -12.92 7.04 -14.28
N ARG A 525 -13.93 6.23 -14.47
CA ARG A 525 -13.83 4.99 -15.22
C ARG A 525 -15.06 4.82 -16.10
N ALA A 526 -14.86 4.40 -17.34
CA ALA A 526 -15.91 4.05 -18.26
C ALA A 526 -15.53 2.77 -19.00
N GLY A 527 -16.48 1.89 -19.22
CA GLY A 527 -16.19 0.60 -19.84
C GLY A 527 -17.35 0.08 -20.66
N TYR A 528 -17.00 -0.69 -21.67
CA TYR A 528 -17.91 -1.44 -22.53
C TYR A 528 -17.38 -2.84 -22.74
N GLY A 529 -18.23 -3.84 -22.63
CA GLY A 529 -17.91 -5.21 -22.96
C GLY A 529 -19.06 -5.87 -23.70
N THR A 530 -18.72 -6.82 -24.58
CA THR A 530 -19.73 -7.57 -25.34
C THR A 530 -19.25 -8.97 -25.68
N TYR A 531 -20.20 -9.89 -25.75
CA TYR A 531 -20.02 -11.24 -26.28
C TYR A 531 -20.72 -11.39 -27.64
N SER A 532 -20.01 -11.96 -28.59
CA SER A 532 -20.50 -12.32 -29.93
C SER A 532 -20.07 -13.74 -30.31
N HIS A 533 -20.49 -14.23 -31.47
CA HIS A 533 -20.13 -15.55 -32.03
C HIS A 533 -20.21 -16.67 -30.98
N ARG A 534 -21.27 -16.70 -30.22
CA ARG A 534 -21.47 -17.60 -29.09
C ARG A 534 -22.40 -18.76 -29.47
N GLU A 535 -22.07 -19.93 -28.96
CA GLU A 535 -22.96 -21.07 -28.91
C GLU A 535 -23.73 -21.10 -27.58
N GLN A 536 -24.68 -22.02 -27.43
CA GLN A 536 -25.33 -22.28 -26.14
C GLN A 536 -24.31 -22.68 -25.08
N ASN A 537 -24.57 -22.37 -23.81
CA ASN A 537 -23.77 -22.77 -22.65
C ASN A 537 -22.41 -22.04 -22.48
N TYR A 538 -22.19 -20.88 -23.07
CA TYR A 538 -21.01 -20.07 -22.75
C TYR A 538 -21.15 -19.35 -21.41
N PHE A 539 -20.02 -18.91 -20.86
CA PHE A 539 -19.99 -18.16 -19.60
C PHE A 539 -19.77 -16.68 -19.88
N VAL A 540 -20.62 -15.84 -19.29
CA VAL A 540 -20.38 -14.41 -19.24
C VAL A 540 -19.43 -14.11 -18.09
N ASP A 541 -18.18 -13.86 -18.42
CA ASP A 541 -17.06 -13.64 -17.50
C ASP A 541 -16.19 -12.50 -18.02
N PHE A 542 -16.71 -11.29 -17.87
CA PHE A 542 -15.98 -10.08 -18.26
C PHE A 542 -14.83 -9.79 -17.29
N ASP A 543 -13.61 -9.57 -17.78
CA ASP A 543 -12.44 -9.29 -16.94
C ASP A 543 -12.58 -7.99 -16.14
N ASN A 544 -13.20 -6.98 -16.73
CA ASN A 544 -13.39 -5.68 -16.10
C ASN A 544 -14.65 -5.60 -15.22
N PHE A 545 -15.48 -6.63 -15.22
CA PHE A 545 -16.77 -6.64 -14.53
C PHE A 545 -17.20 -8.08 -14.24
N GLN A 546 -16.54 -8.73 -13.31
CA GLN A 546 -16.76 -10.13 -13.01
C GLN A 546 -17.10 -10.39 -11.54
N GLU A 547 -17.76 -11.52 -11.30
CA GLU A 547 -17.95 -12.04 -9.95
C GLU A 547 -16.63 -12.63 -9.44
N THR A 548 -16.09 -12.07 -8.36
CA THR A 548 -14.95 -12.66 -7.67
C THR A 548 -15.34 -13.08 -6.27
N ASN A 549 -15.02 -14.32 -5.95
CA ASN A 549 -15.20 -14.91 -4.62
C ASN A 549 -13.86 -15.18 -3.94
N LEU A 550 -12.74 -14.73 -4.53
CA LEU A 550 -11.43 -14.84 -3.91
C LEU A 550 -11.24 -13.72 -2.87
N PRO A 551 -10.51 -13.99 -1.77
CA PRO A 551 -10.19 -12.96 -0.81
C PRO A 551 -9.26 -11.92 -1.43
N ASP A 552 -9.71 -10.68 -1.49
CA ASP A 552 -8.89 -9.56 -1.93
C ASP A 552 -7.81 -9.21 -0.90
N GLY A 553 -6.86 -8.37 -1.30
CA GLY A 553 -5.91 -7.75 -0.38
C GLY A 553 -6.59 -6.74 0.54
N TRP A 554 -5.80 -6.11 1.40
CA TRP A 554 -6.21 -4.90 2.09
C TRP A 554 -6.22 -3.76 1.06
N ASP A 555 -7.38 -3.46 0.54
CA ASP A 555 -7.59 -2.36 -0.38
C ASP A 555 -8.88 -1.64 0.00
N ASP A 556 -8.76 -0.37 0.26
CA ASP A 556 -9.87 0.52 0.58
C ASP A 556 -10.33 1.34 -0.63
N ASP A 557 -9.72 1.13 -1.81
CA ASP A 557 -10.15 1.73 -3.07
C ASP A 557 -11.18 0.84 -3.76
N TRP A 558 -12.44 1.13 -3.52
CA TRP A 558 -13.58 0.43 -4.15
C TRP A 558 -14.07 1.13 -5.41
N THR A 559 -13.20 1.90 -6.06
CA THR A 559 -13.52 2.62 -7.28
C THR A 559 -13.73 1.66 -8.45
N GLY A 560 -14.85 1.77 -9.10
CA GLY A 560 -15.21 0.94 -10.26
C GLY A 560 -15.83 -0.40 -9.92
N ASP A 561 -15.98 -0.74 -8.63
CA ASP A 561 -16.62 -1.95 -8.16
C ASP A 561 -18.08 -1.69 -7.78
N PHE A 562 -18.97 -2.56 -8.23
CA PHE A 562 -20.35 -2.58 -7.79
C PHE A 562 -20.47 -3.42 -6.52
N GLN A 563 -20.91 -2.78 -5.43
CA GLN A 563 -20.96 -3.43 -4.12
C GLN A 563 -22.26 -4.17 -3.86
N LEU A 564 -23.34 -3.75 -4.51
CA LEU A 564 -24.68 -4.27 -4.28
C LEU A 564 -25.29 -4.93 -5.52
N LEU A 565 -24.65 -4.90 -6.66
CA LEU A 565 -25.13 -5.57 -7.87
C LEU A 565 -25.03 -7.09 -7.72
N ASN A 566 -26.11 -7.78 -8.04
CA ASN A 566 -26.13 -9.22 -7.94
C ASN A 566 -25.46 -9.88 -9.17
N GLY A 567 -24.59 -10.85 -8.96
CA GLY A 567 -23.95 -11.63 -10.02
C GLY A 567 -24.91 -12.26 -10.99
N SER A 568 -26.09 -12.70 -10.53
CA SER A 568 -27.15 -13.25 -11.39
C SER A 568 -27.74 -12.23 -12.40
N GLU A 569 -27.56 -10.93 -12.18
CA GLU A 569 -28.06 -9.91 -13.11
C GLU A 569 -27.06 -9.67 -14.25
N PHE A 570 -25.76 -9.54 -13.97
CA PHE A 570 -24.79 -9.28 -15.02
C PHE A 570 -24.35 -10.54 -15.78
N ASN A 571 -24.39 -11.72 -15.16
CA ASN A 571 -24.10 -12.99 -15.83
C ASN A 571 -25.10 -13.39 -16.91
N ARG A 572 -26.23 -12.69 -17.01
CA ARG A 572 -27.24 -12.85 -18.07
C ARG A 572 -27.02 -11.92 -19.25
N SER A 573 -26.18 -10.92 -19.10
CA SER A 573 -26.01 -9.85 -20.07
C SER A 573 -24.89 -10.15 -21.04
N ASN A 574 -25.19 -10.11 -22.31
CA ASN A 574 -24.20 -10.27 -23.36
C ASN A 574 -23.36 -9.01 -23.60
N TYR A 575 -23.80 -7.89 -23.07
CA TYR A 575 -23.02 -6.64 -23.09
C TYR A 575 -23.25 -5.85 -21.81
N TYR A 576 -22.30 -5.00 -21.49
CA TYR A 576 -22.47 -3.97 -20.49
C TYR A 576 -21.92 -2.63 -20.99
N ILE A 577 -22.50 -1.54 -20.46
CA ILE A 577 -21.92 -0.21 -20.50
C ILE A 577 -21.85 0.27 -19.07
N ARG A 578 -20.68 0.65 -18.58
CA ARG A 578 -20.52 1.18 -17.23
C ARG A 578 -19.87 2.54 -17.19
N ALA A 579 -20.20 3.33 -16.19
CA ALA A 579 -19.52 4.54 -15.81
C ALA A 579 -19.39 4.60 -14.28
N ASN A 580 -18.19 4.87 -13.81
CA ASN A 580 -17.89 4.96 -12.40
C ASN A 580 -17.14 6.27 -12.14
N ALA A 581 -17.48 6.93 -11.05
CA ALA A 581 -16.77 8.09 -10.56
C ALA A 581 -16.54 7.93 -9.06
N SER A 582 -15.35 8.22 -8.58
CA SER A 582 -15.11 8.39 -7.17
C SER A 582 -14.32 9.66 -6.90
N TYR A 583 -14.69 10.34 -5.83
CA TYR A 583 -14.01 11.53 -5.36
C TYR A 583 -13.50 11.28 -3.96
N GLU A 584 -12.17 11.33 -3.82
CA GLU A 584 -11.49 11.19 -2.54
C GLU A 584 -10.98 12.56 -2.08
N SER A 585 -11.18 12.88 -0.83
CA SER A 585 -10.68 14.11 -0.23
C SER A 585 -10.43 13.92 1.26
N PRO A 586 -9.35 14.47 1.83
CA PRO A 586 -9.25 14.63 3.26
C PRO A 586 -10.21 15.76 3.72
N LEU A 587 -10.65 15.69 4.97
CA LEU A 587 -11.30 16.80 5.68
C LEU A 587 -12.60 17.33 5.00
N VAL A 588 -13.58 16.48 4.74
CA VAL A 588 -14.87 16.90 4.17
C VAL A 588 -15.96 16.98 5.25
N PHE A 589 -16.75 15.92 5.46
CA PHE A 589 -17.90 15.93 6.39
C PHE A 589 -17.61 15.19 7.69
N ALA A 590 -17.06 14.01 7.59
CA ALA A 590 -16.88 13.13 8.75
C ALA A 590 -15.85 13.68 9.75
N THR A 591 -14.96 14.56 9.31
CA THR A 591 -14.03 15.30 10.19
C THR A 591 -14.74 16.23 11.21
N TRP A 592 -16.01 16.58 10.95
CA TRP A 592 -16.81 17.40 11.86
C TRP A 592 -17.48 16.58 12.96
N LEU A 593 -17.44 15.25 12.87
CA LEU A 593 -18.00 14.36 13.87
C LEU A 593 -17.15 14.43 15.15
N PRO A 594 -17.77 14.65 16.33
CA PRO A 594 -17.05 14.63 17.58
C PRO A 594 -16.42 13.25 17.81
N TYR A 595 -15.23 13.23 18.39
CA TYR A 595 -14.42 12.03 18.72
C TYR A 595 -13.88 11.25 17.50
N VAL A 596 -14.69 10.99 16.49
CA VAL A 596 -14.32 10.19 15.30
C VAL A 596 -13.57 11.04 14.29
N GLY A 597 -14.00 12.27 14.06
CA GLY A 597 -13.46 13.18 13.04
C GLY A 597 -11.96 13.47 13.18
N LYS A 598 -11.41 13.38 14.39
CA LYS A 598 -9.97 13.52 14.63
C LYS A 598 -9.14 12.52 13.86
N TYR A 599 -9.63 11.30 13.67
CA TYR A 599 -8.87 10.17 13.12
C TYR A 599 -9.20 9.86 11.66
N ILE A 600 -10.13 10.61 11.06
CA ILE A 600 -10.49 10.41 9.64
C ILE A 600 -9.40 10.99 8.77
N GLU A 601 -8.84 10.16 7.91
CA GLU A 601 -7.77 10.51 6.98
C GLU A 601 -8.31 10.83 5.59
N LYS A 602 -9.30 10.07 5.13
CA LYS A 602 -9.87 10.19 3.80
C LYS A 602 -11.37 9.96 3.81
N GLU A 603 -12.06 10.72 3.01
CA GLU A 603 -13.48 10.55 2.73
C GLU A 603 -13.68 10.34 1.25
N ARG A 604 -14.56 9.41 0.88
CA ARG A 604 -14.80 9.03 -0.50
C ARG A 604 -16.27 9.04 -0.82
N PHE A 605 -16.58 9.58 -1.99
CA PHE A 605 -17.90 9.53 -2.62
C PHE A 605 -17.80 8.63 -3.84
N TYR A 606 -18.75 7.71 -3.98
CA TYR A 606 -18.81 6.79 -5.09
C TYR A 606 -20.11 6.99 -5.87
N LEU A 607 -19.99 6.99 -7.18
CA LEU A 607 -21.09 6.98 -8.11
C LEU A 607 -20.81 5.91 -9.15
N ASN A 608 -21.60 4.84 -9.15
CA ASN A 608 -21.48 3.75 -10.10
C ASN A 608 -22.77 3.63 -10.91
N SER A 609 -22.64 3.41 -12.20
CA SER A 609 -23.76 3.20 -13.11
C SER A 609 -23.44 2.08 -14.09
N VAL A 610 -24.39 1.21 -14.33
CA VAL A 610 -24.29 0.17 -15.37
C VAL A 610 -25.60 -0.03 -16.09
N LEU A 611 -25.49 -0.19 -17.39
CA LEU A 611 -26.55 -0.66 -18.28
C LEU A 611 -26.20 -2.06 -18.75
N LEU A 612 -27.12 -3.00 -18.51
CA LEU A 612 -27.04 -4.39 -18.92
C LEU A 612 -28.12 -4.70 -19.95
N GLU A 613 -27.93 -5.74 -20.76
CA GLU A 613 -28.94 -6.24 -21.69
C GLU A 613 -30.21 -6.60 -20.93
N ARG A 614 -31.35 -6.21 -21.47
CA ARG A 614 -32.69 -6.50 -20.91
C ARG A 614 -32.89 -6.07 -19.46
N SER A 615 -32.07 -5.11 -18.99
CA SER A 615 -32.19 -4.54 -17.66
C SER A 615 -32.41 -3.03 -17.73
N ARG A 616 -33.10 -2.49 -16.74
CA ARG A 616 -33.17 -1.03 -16.55
C ARG A 616 -31.83 -0.53 -16.01
N PRO A 617 -31.44 0.72 -16.32
CA PRO A 617 -30.21 1.31 -15.80
C PRO A 617 -30.13 1.16 -14.27
N TYR A 618 -28.98 0.69 -13.81
CA TYR A 618 -28.67 0.46 -12.41
C TYR A 618 -27.66 1.49 -11.91
N TYR A 619 -27.87 2.01 -10.70
CA TYR A 619 -27.04 3.01 -10.08
C TYR A 619 -26.70 2.62 -8.65
N GLU A 620 -25.49 2.90 -8.23
CA GLU A 620 -25.06 2.84 -6.83
C GLU A 620 -24.44 4.17 -6.42
N PHE A 621 -24.87 4.66 -5.25
CA PHE A 621 -24.28 5.80 -4.58
C PHE A 621 -23.62 5.30 -3.31
N GLY A 622 -22.37 5.69 -3.07
CA GLY A 622 -21.64 5.31 -1.89
C GLY A 622 -20.99 6.51 -1.20
N TYR A 623 -20.91 6.44 0.10
CA TYR A 623 -20.11 7.33 0.92
C TYR A 623 -19.32 6.51 1.93
N GLY A 624 -18.02 6.76 2.00
CA GLY A 624 -17.13 6.06 2.91
C GLY A 624 -16.08 6.98 3.50
N PHE A 625 -15.49 6.52 4.59
CA PHE A 625 -14.34 7.17 5.19
C PHE A 625 -13.32 6.13 5.65
N THR A 626 -12.08 6.54 5.66
CA THR A 626 -10.95 5.74 6.10
C THR A 626 -10.26 6.43 7.26
N ASN A 627 -9.97 5.68 8.30
CA ASN A 627 -9.02 6.05 9.32
C ASN A 627 -7.83 5.08 9.29
N ARG A 628 -6.88 5.25 10.20
CA ARG A 628 -5.67 4.40 10.31
C ARG A 628 -5.94 2.89 10.51
N TYR A 629 -7.13 2.49 10.92
CA TYR A 629 -7.46 1.11 11.28
C TYR A 629 -8.55 0.50 10.42
N ILE A 630 -9.50 1.33 10.01
CA ILE A 630 -10.77 0.87 9.44
C ILE A 630 -11.14 1.77 8.27
N SER A 631 -11.55 1.15 7.18
CA SER A 631 -12.30 1.77 6.10
C SER A 631 -13.74 1.30 6.18
N VAL A 632 -14.67 2.24 6.17
CA VAL A 632 -16.12 1.95 6.22
C VAL A 632 -16.80 2.72 5.11
N ALA A 633 -17.73 2.05 4.41
CA ALA A 633 -18.60 2.71 3.45
C ALA A 633 -20.02 2.16 3.51
N ALA A 634 -20.98 3.02 3.20
CA ALA A 634 -22.38 2.69 2.99
C ALA A 634 -22.71 2.92 1.52
N PHE A 635 -23.43 1.98 0.93
CA PHE A 635 -23.88 2.05 -0.46
C PHE A 635 -25.39 1.90 -0.54
N ALA A 636 -26.02 2.66 -1.43
CA ALA A 636 -27.43 2.54 -1.77
C ALA A 636 -27.58 2.30 -3.26
N SER A 637 -28.40 1.32 -3.63
CA SER A 637 -28.64 0.96 -5.03
C SER A 637 -30.05 1.27 -5.50
N PHE A 638 -30.13 1.63 -6.77
CA PHE A 638 -31.36 2.02 -7.45
C PHE A 638 -31.41 1.36 -8.83
N LYS A 639 -32.62 0.97 -9.24
CA LYS A 639 -32.90 0.50 -10.61
C LYS A 639 -33.87 1.48 -11.25
N CYS A 640 -33.43 2.30 -12.20
CA CYS A 640 -34.05 3.57 -12.54
C CYS A 640 -34.24 4.44 -11.29
N ASN A 641 -35.47 4.83 -11.00
CA ASN A 641 -35.81 5.65 -9.84
C ASN A 641 -36.32 4.85 -8.64
N HIS A 642 -36.25 3.51 -8.69
CA HIS A 642 -36.71 2.64 -7.61
C HIS A 642 -35.53 2.23 -6.74
N PHE A 643 -35.61 2.58 -5.46
CA PHE A 643 -34.68 2.09 -4.44
C PHE A 643 -34.73 0.57 -4.37
N GLN A 644 -33.56 -0.09 -4.31
CA GLN A 644 -33.43 -1.53 -4.22
C GLN A 644 -32.99 -1.96 -2.82
N ARG A 645 -31.81 -1.52 -2.41
CA ARG A 645 -31.22 -1.93 -1.12
C ARG A 645 -30.09 -1.00 -0.66
N VAL A 646 -29.76 -1.11 0.62
CA VAL A 646 -28.58 -0.53 1.24
C VAL A 646 -27.66 -1.64 1.69
N GLY A 647 -26.37 -1.42 1.62
CA GLY A 647 -25.36 -2.31 2.18
C GLY A 647 -24.20 -1.53 2.77
N PHE A 648 -23.45 -2.20 3.62
CA PHE A 648 -22.27 -1.65 4.27
C PHE A 648 -21.07 -2.50 3.93
N LYS A 649 -19.95 -1.85 3.70
CA LYS A 649 -18.65 -2.48 3.53
C LYS A 649 -17.70 -1.94 4.59
N PHE A 650 -16.88 -2.80 5.13
CA PHE A 650 -15.80 -2.41 6.03
C PHE A 650 -14.56 -3.23 5.73
N ASP A 651 -13.42 -2.63 5.90
CA ASP A 651 -12.13 -3.28 5.83
C ASP A 651 -11.28 -2.86 7.03
N PHE A 652 -10.50 -3.80 7.56
CA PHE A 652 -9.60 -3.54 8.67
C PHE A 652 -8.17 -3.60 8.19
N GLU A 653 -7.42 -2.53 8.40
CA GLU A 653 -6.01 -2.48 8.12
C GLU A 653 -5.25 -1.95 9.33
N ILE A 654 -4.55 -2.85 10.01
CA ILE A 654 -3.68 -2.50 11.12
C ILE A 654 -2.23 -2.65 10.62
N PHE A 655 -1.41 -1.61 10.80
CA PHE A 655 0.01 -1.62 10.38
C PHE A 655 0.25 -1.68 8.86
N ARG A 656 -0.37 -0.77 8.12
CA ARG A 656 -0.22 -0.64 6.65
C ARG A 656 1.23 -0.68 6.15
N ARG A 657 2.20 -0.27 6.94
CA ARG A 657 3.56 0.01 6.50
C ARG A 657 4.68 -0.56 7.36
N TRP A 658 4.37 -1.41 8.32
CA TRP A 658 5.38 -1.98 9.21
C TRP A 658 5.93 -3.32 8.74
#